data_9b5e340d463a0e25d278d3b6c20b4eaa
#
_entry.id   9b5e340d463a0e25d278d3b6c20b4eaa
#
_cell.length_a   1.000
_cell.length_b   1.000
_cell.length_c   1.000
_cell.angle_alpha   90.00
_cell.angle_beta   90.00
_cell.angle_gamma   90.00
#
_symmetry.space_group_name_H-M   'P 1'
#
loop_
_entity.id
_entity.type
_entity.pdbx_description
1 polymer ?
#
loop_
_entity_poly.entity_id
_entity_poly.type
_entity_poly.pdbx_seq_one_letter_code
_entity_poly.pdbx_strand_id
1 'polypeptide(L)'
;MQENLVIVESPAKAKKIEEFLGKDYKVMSSYGHIRDLKKKELSINEKTMEPDYEIPEEKKKLVTELKTNAKKAKKIWLASDEDREGEAISWHLCEVLGLDEEKTSRIVFHEITKQAILDAIKNPRHLNMNLVNAQQARRVLDRLVGFKLSPILWRKVKPALSAGRVQSVAVRLIVEREREIQKFQSVPYYRVTAIFALISDSGNATEVKAELDQRFNTHEEVEAFLEKCKDAKFMVESVTKKPLKRSPAPPFTTSTLQQEAARKLGFTVVQTMMIAQKLYESGRITYMRTDSVNLSTLCSNASKEEIIREYGKEYSQTRAYHTSSKGAQEAHEAIRPTYMNEPTIEGTAQEKRLYELIWKRTIASQMADAQLEKTTININIGNTSEKFVATGEVVSFDGFLKVYLESTDDEEHAEDSSHILPALKEGDELQRREILATEKYSLAPARYTEASLVKKLEDLGIGRPSTYAPTISTIQQRQYVVKGDKTGEERTFTIDSLKGIKITQKLKKEMAGSEKGKLLPTDIGIVVNDFLMENFPNIMNYNFTADVEKKFDDIAEGKTEWTNWMKDFDKGFEPEVKEVLEARNQHKAGERNLGNDPRTGKPVFVKIGRFGPVVQIGSAEDKDKPQFAQLPSDKSIETITLEEALELFKLPRELGDYEGITVTVSSGRYGPYILHNRKYVSIPKEDDPLTITLDRAIELIKEKREAEEKRHLKVFDEDDKMEILNGKYGPYIAYDGKNYRIPKAKHESAEELTYEECMEIIKAAPEPKARGRKKS
;
A
#
# COMPACT_ATOMS: atom_id res chain seq x y z
N MET A 1 0.11 -51.06 -3.46
CA MET A 1 1.30 -50.16 -3.44
C MET A 1 0.92 -48.93 -4.24
N GLN A 2 1.21 -47.76 -3.74
CA GLN A 2 0.85 -46.51 -4.44
C GLN A 2 1.89 -46.26 -5.53
N GLU A 3 1.44 -45.99 -6.79
CA GLU A 3 2.37 -45.83 -7.90
C GLU A 3 3.12 -44.50 -7.77
N ASN A 4 2.39 -43.37 -7.63
CA ASN A 4 2.96 -42.03 -7.63
C ASN A 4 2.48 -41.19 -6.44
N LEU A 5 3.41 -40.47 -5.81
CA LEU A 5 3.11 -39.43 -4.82
C LEU A 5 3.54 -38.08 -5.36
N VAL A 6 2.64 -37.13 -5.46
CA VAL A 6 2.93 -35.74 -5.80
C VAL A 6 2.85 -34.89 -4.54
N ILE A 7 3.85 -34.08 -4.27
CA ILE A 7 3.86 -33.17 -3.11
C ILE A 7 3.87 -31.72 -3.61
N VAL A 8 2.88 -30.94 -3.21
CA VAL A 8 2.71 -29.51 -3.51
C VAL A 8 2.73 -28.70 -2.23
N GLU A 9 2.78 -27.38 -2.32
CA GLU A 9 2.82 -26.52 -1.13
C GLU A 9 1.42 -26.16 -0.58
N SER A 10 0.34 -26.28 -1.36
CA SER A 10 -1.00 -25.89 -0.88
C SER A 10 -2.05 -26.99 -1.09
N PRO A 11 -3.05 -27.11 -0.19
CA PRO A 11 -4.12 -28.09 -0.32
C PRO A 11 -5.06 -27.80 -1.51
N ALA A 12 -5.21 -26.54 -1.91
CA ALA A 12 -6.02 -26.17 -3.07
C ALA A 12 -5.39 -26.70 -4.37
N LYS A 13 -4.07 -26.54 -4.52
CA LYS A 13 -3.30 -27.15 -5.63
C LYS A 13 -3.40 -28.67 -5.60
N ALA A 14 -3.25 -29.28 -4.40
CA ALA A 14 -3.29 -30.73 -4.29
C ALA A 14 -4.59 -31.29 -4.86
N LYS A 15 -5.72 -30.73 -4.48
CA LYS A 15 -7.03 -31.16 -4.98
C LYS A 15 -7.14 -31.02 -6.49
N LYS A 16 -6.72 -29.86 -7.04
CA LYS A 16 -6.85 -29.58 -8.49
C LYS A 16 -5.95 -30.46 -9.34
N ILE A 17 -4.72 -30.69 -8.89
CA ILE A 17 -3.75 -31.53 -9.62
C ILE A 17 -4.17 -33.01 -9.57
N GLU A 18 -4.70 -33.49 -8.42
CA GLU A 18 -5.20 -34.85 -8.29
C GLU A 18 -6.37 -35.12 -9.24
N GLU A 19 -7.28 -34.16 -9.43
CA GLU A 19 -8.37 -34.24 -10.42
C GLU A 19 -7.83 -34.45 -11.85
N PHE A 20 -6.70 -33.82 -12.20
CA PHE A 20 -6.10 -33.93 -13.54
C PHE A 20 -5.31 -35.20 -13.77
N LEU A 21 -4.61 -35.70 -12.75
CA LEU A 21 -3.72 -36.86 -12.86
C LEU A 21 -4.43 -38.21 -12.69
N GLY A 22 -5.57 -38.22 -12.00
CA GLY A 22 -6.37 -39.44 -11.81
C GLY A 22 -5.84 -40.39 -10.74
N LYS A 23 -6.36 -41.63 -10.72
CA LYS A 23 -6.24 -42.58 -9.57
C LYS A 23 -4.84 -43.13 -9.33
N ASP A 24 -3.93 -43.07 -10.30
CA ASP A 24 -2.56 -43.56 -10.18
C ASP A 24 -1.65 -42.61 -9.40
N TYR A 25 -2.14 -41.40 -9.11
CA TYR A 25 -1.43 -40.37 -8.41
C TYR A 25 -2.16 -40.00 -7.11
N LYS A 26 -1.42 -39.95 -6.02
CA LYS A 26 -1.86 -39.32 -4.77
C LYS A 26 -1.18 -37.98 -4.66
N VAL A 27 -1.97 -36.94 -4.43
CA VAL A 27 -1.42 -35.60 -4.26
C VAL A 27 -1.58 -35.14 -2.81
N MET A 28 -0.48 -34.71 -2.20
CA MET A 28 -0.44 -34.24 -0.81
C MET A 28 0.13 -32.83 -0.74
N SER A 29 -0.26 -32.07 0.26
CA SER A 29 0.27 -30.74 0.53
C SER A 29 1.27 -30.74 1.68
N SER A 30 2.36 -29.98 1.54
CA SER A 30 3.29 -29.67 2.63
C SER A 30 2.83 -28.47 3.49
N TYR A 31 1.78 -27.78 3.06
CA TYR A 31 1.33 -26.52 3.69
C TYR A 31 2.45 -25.49 3.82
N GLY A 32 3.21 -25.28 2.75
CA GLY A 32 4.40 -24.44 2.70
C GLY A 32 5.66 -25.13 3.23
N HIS A 33 6.58 -24.34 3.81
CA HIS A 33 7.82 -24.88 4.38
C HIS A 33 7.58 -25.86 5.53
N ILE A 34 8.29 -26.98 5.53
CA ILE A 34 8.22 -28.01 6.57
C ILE A 34 9.30 -27.91 7.63
N ARG A 35 10.34 -27.11 7.38
CA ARG A 35 11.37 -26.74 8.36
C ARG A 35 11.73 -25.25 8.20
N ASP A 36 12.20 -24.64 9.27
CA ASP A 36 12.63 -23.24 9.31
C ASP A 36 13.77 -23.04 10.32
N LEU A 37 14.39 -21.87 10.31
CA LEU A 37 15.34 -21.46 11.32
C LEU A 37 14.67 -21.36 12.70
N LYS A 38 15.37 -21.71 13.77
CA LYS A 38 14.87 -21.60 15.15
C LYS A 38 14.42 -20.18 15.46
N LYS A 39 13.26 -20.03 16.10
CA LYS A 39 12.61 -18.71 16.30
C LYS A 39 13.37 -17.78 17.24
N LYS A 40 14.06 -18.34 18.27
CA LYS A 40 14.69 -17.56 19.35
C LYS A 40 16.20 -17.45 19.26
N GLU A 41 16.83 -18.12 18.32
CA GLU A 41 18.26 -18.20 18.15
C GLU A 41 18.67 -17.63 16.80
N LEU A 42 19.95 -17.27 16.61
CA LEU A 42 20.48 -16.87 15.31
C LEU A 42 20.27 -18.01 14.29
N SER A 43 20.50 -19.24 14.72
CA SER A 43 20.29 -20.47 13.93
C SER A 43 21.15 -20.51 12.66
N ILE A 44 22.32 -19.92 12.74
CA ILE A 44 23.33 -19.86 11.67
C ILE A 44 24.69 -20.12 12.30
N ASN A 45 25.48 -21.00 11.69
CA ASN A 45 26.85 -21.20 12.08
C ASN A 45 27.71 -20.03 11.55
N GLU A 46 28.16 -19.14 12.43
CA GLU A 46 28.90 -17.92 12.06
C GLU A 46 30.24 -18.19 11.35
N LYS A 47 30.80 -19.41 11.45
CA LYS A 47 32.06 -19.77 10.76
C LYS A 47 31.82 -20.27 9.34
N THR A 48 30.75 -21.07 9.14
CA THR A 48 30.42 -21.67 7.82
C THR A 48 29.37 -20.90 7.08
N MET A 49 28.56 -20.07 7.76
CA MET A 49 27.34 -19.39 7.29
C MET A 49 26.20 -20.35 6.98
N GLU A 50 26.33 -21.61 7.36
CA GLU A 50 25.29 -22.61 7.15
C GLU A 50 24.13 -22.44 8.15
N PRO A 51 22.88 -22.50 7.67
CA PRO A 51 21.71 -22.41 8.50
C PRO A 51 21.45 -23.72 9.26
N ASP A 52 21.04 -23.60 10.53
CA ASP A 52 20.58 -24.71 11.36
C ASP A 52 19.06 -24.76 11.37
N TYR A 53 18.48 -25.66 10.59
CA TYR A 53 17.04 -25.80 10.42
C TYR A 53 16.42 -26.75 11.41
N GLU A 54 15.23 -26.41 11.91
CA GLU A 54 14.38 -27.30 12.72
C GLU A 54 13.00 -27.54 12.05
N ILE A 55 12.37 -28.66 12.40
CA ILE A 55 10.99 -28.93 12.03
C ILE A 55 10.11 -28.32 13.12
N PRO A 56 9.28 -27.29 12.82
CA PRO A 56 8.36 -26.71 13.79
C PRO A 56 7.42 -27.76 14.39
N GLU A 57 7.06 -27.62 15.66
CA GLU A 57 6.24 -28.59 16.39
C GLU A 57 4.92 -28.89 15.66
N GLU A 58 4.30 -27.82 15.14
CA GLU A 58 3.05 -27.91 14.37
C GLU A 58 3.17 -28.70 13.07
N LYS A 59 4.37 -28.91 12.56
CA LYS A 59 4.64 -29.64 11.31
C LYS A 59 5.01 -31.12 11.51
N LYS A 60 5.34 -31.54 12.73
CA LYS A 60 5.83 -32.90 12.99
C LYS A 60 4.85 -33.99 12.55
N LYS A 61 3.54 -33.79 12.80
CA LYS A 61 2.49 -34.75 12.37
C LYS A 61 2.47 -34.88 10.83
N LEU A 62 2.47 -33.74 10.13
CA LEU A 62 2.46 -33.70 8.67
C LEU A 62 3.70 -34.37 8.09
N VAL A 63 4.88 -34.10 8.65
CA VAL A 63 6.14 -34.73 8.23
C VAL A 63 6.06 -36.26 8.39
N THR A 64 5.51 -36.73 9.48
CA THR A 64 5.32 -38.19 9.72
C THR A 64 4.39 -38.80 8.67
N GLU A 65 3.30 -38.14 8.35
CA GLU A 65 2.35 -38.55 7.31
C GLU A 65 3.00 -38.58 5.93
N LEU A 66 3.73 -37.50 5.55
CA LEU A 66 4.45 -37.43 4.28
C LEU A 66 5.52 -38.52 4.18
N LYS A 67 6.31 -38.80 5.25
CA LYS A 67 7.28 -39.90 5.30
C LYS A 67 6.63 -41.27 5.07
N THR A 68 5.48 -41.49 5.69
CA THR A 68 4.76 -42.76 5.55
C THR A 68 4.26 -43.00 4.14
N ASN A 69 3.75 -41.95 3.48
CA ASN A 69 3.29 -42.04 2.09
C ASN A 69 4.48 -42.10 1.09
N ALA A 70 5.55 -41.37 1.33
CA ALA A 70 6.74 -41.42 0.51
C ALA A 70 7.37 -42.83 0.47
N LYS A 71 7.42 -43.53 1.62
CA LYS A 71 7.90 -44.91 1.67
C LYS A 71 7.04 -45.93 0.90
N LYS A 72 5.75 -45.63 0.72
CA LYS A 72 4.79 -46.50 -0.01
C LYS A 72 4.77 -46.25 -1.51
N ALA A 73 5.22 -45.08 -1.95
CA ALA A 73 5.22 -44.67 -3.34
C ALA A 73 6.38 -45.29 -4.10
N LYS A 74 6.17 -45.65 -5.37
CA LYS A 74 7.24 -46.07 -6.27
C LYS A 74 8.01 -44.87 -6.82
N LYS A 75 7.31 -43.79 -7.10
CA LYS A 75 7.88 -42.54 -7.61
C LYS A 75 7.31 -41.34 -6.88
N ILE A 76 8.17 -40.33 -6.64
CA ILE A 76 7.82 -39.12 -5.92
C ILE A 76 8.03 -37.92 -6.87
N TRP A 77 7.05 -37.01 -6.86
CA TRP A 77 7.03 -35.84 -7.69
C TRP A 77 6.94 -34.60 -6.77
N LEU A 78 7.94 -33.70 -6.86
CA LEU A 78 7.94 -32.44 -6.16
C LEU A 78 7.41 -31.36 -7.10
N ALA A 79 6.26 -30.80 -6.78
CA ALA A 79 5.47 -29.92 -7.64
C ALA A 79 5.14 -28.58 -6.99
N SER A 80 6.09 -28.03 -6.21
CA SER A 80 6.00 -26.69 -5.67
C SER A 80 6.18 -25.61 -6.77
N ASP A 81 5.85 -24.34 -6.43
CA ASP A 81 5.94 -23.22 -7.37
C ASP A 81 7.32 -23.09 -8.03
N GLU A 82 7.33 -22.47 -9.19
CA GLU A 82 8.56 -22.25 -9.97
C GLU A 82 9.27 -20.95 -9.56
N ASP A 83 9.47 -20.77 -8.26
CA ASP A 83 10.31 -19.70 -7.75
C ASP A 83 11.35 -20.23 -6.75
N ARG A 84 12.21 -19.36 -6.23
CA ARG A 84 13.24 -19.74 -5.25
C ARG A 84 12.66 -20.35 -3.98
N GLU A 85 11.48 -19.87 -3.56
CA GLU A 85 10.79 -20.39 -2.37
C GLU A 85 10.26 -21.80 -2.62
N GLY A 86 9.63 -22.05 -3.79
CA GLY A 86 9.15 -23.38 -4.16
C GLY A 86 10.30 -24.37 -4.33
N GLU A 87 11.44 -23.95 -4.90
CA GLU A 87 12.63 -24.81 -5.01
C GLU A 87 13.20 -25.15 -3.64
N ALA A 88 13.27 -24.19 -2.72
CA ALA A 88 13.69 -24.44 -1.34
C ALA A 88 12.72 -25.36 -0.59
N ILE A 89 11.39 -25.23 -0.79
CA ILE A 89 10.40 -26.15 -0.21
C ILE A 89 10.68 -27.59 -0.70
N SER A 90 10.89 -27.77 -2.00
CA SER A 90 11.21 -29.08 -2.58
C SER A 90 12.50 -29.65 -2.02
N TRP A 91 13.56 -28.85 -1.87
CA TRP A 91 14.81 -29.27 -1.24
C TRP A 91 14.61 -29.66 0.23
N HIS A 92 13.88 -28.85 1.01
CA HIS A 92 13.56 -29.18 2.39
C HIS A 92 12.78 -30.50 2.51
N LEU A 93 11.90 -30.81 1.54
CA LEU A 93 11.18 -32.08 1.49
C LEU A 93 12.17 -33.24 1.24
N CYS A 94 13.11 -33.11 0.29
CA CYS A 94 14.12 -34.12 0.04
C CYS A 94 14.92 -34.43 1.33
N GLU A 95 15.44 -33.41 1.98
CA GLU A 95 16.24 -33.55 3.20
C GLU A 95 15.47 -34.19 4.34
N VAL A 96 14.28 -33.64 4.65
CA VAL A 96 13.49 -34.09 5.82
C VAL A 96 12.92 -35.48 5.62
N LEU A 97 12.45 -35.81 4.42
CA LEU A 97 11.83 -37.09 4.14
C LEU A 97 12.87 -38.17 3.80
N GLY A 98 14.14 -37.80 3.55
CA GLY A 98 15.20 -38.68 3.10
C GLY A 98 14.86 -39.31 1.76
N LEU A 99 14.54 -38.47 0.78
CA LEU A 99 14.09 -38.93 -0.55
C LEU A 99 15.29 -39.39 -1.37
N ASP A 100 15.07 -40.49 -2.08
CA ASP A 100 16.00 -41.04 -3.03
C ASP A 100 15.98 -40.22 -4.35
N GLU A 101 17.12 -39.69 -4.80
CA GLU A 101 17.21 -38.88 -6.01
C GLU A 101 16.75 -39.61 -7.26
N GLU A 102 16.98 -40.94 -7.35
CA GLU A 102 16.57 -41.73 -8.50
C GLU A 102 15.05 -41.90 -8.60
N LYS A 103 14.38 -41.86 -7.45
CA LYS A 103 12.90 -41.98 -7.32
C LYS A 103 12.17 -40.68 -7.28
N THR A 104 12.90 -39.55 -7.15
CA THR A 104 12.33 -38.23 -6.94
C THR A 104 12.55 -37.36 -8.19
N SER A 105 11.47 -36.79 -8.67
CA SER A 105 11.49 -35.88 -9.82
C SER A 105 10.91 -34.51 -9.43
N ARG A 106 11.51 -33.44 -9.87
CA ARG A 106 10.99 -32.09 -9.78
C ARG A 106 10.20 -31.76 -11.03
N ILE A 107 8.97 -31.29 -10.90
CA ILE A 107 8.16 -30.76 -11.99
C ILE A 107 7.80 -29.30 -11.74
N VAL A 108 7.78 -28.50 -12.78
CA VAL A 108 7.47 -27.08 -12.73
C VAL A 108 6.43 -26.74 -13.80
N PHE A 109 5.58 -25.78 -13.49
CA PHE A 109 4.52 -25.30 -14.39
C PHE A 109 4.14 -23.87 -14.03
N HIS A 110 3.86 -23.06 -15.05
CA HIS A 110 3.47 -21.65 -14.87
C HIS A 110 1.96 -21.49 -14.63
N GLU A 111 1.16 -22.52 -14.91
CA GLU A 111 -0.30 -22.52 -14.75
C GLU A 111 -0.80 -23.89 -14.33
N ILE A 112 -1.93 -23.92 -13.64
CA ILE A 112 -2.55 -25.17 -13.17
C ILE A 112 -3.67 -25.57 -14.12
N THR A 113 -3.27 -26.01 -15.33
CA THR A 113 -4.15 -26.60 -16.34
C THR A 113 -3.82 -28.08 -16.52
N LYS A 114 -4.77 -28.86 -17.01
CA LYS A 114 -4.54 -30.29 -17.26
C LYS A 114 -3.37 -30.53 -18.20
N GLN A 115 -3.28 -29.74 -19.28
CA GLN A 115 -2.22 -29.87 -20.26
C GLN A 115 -0.84 -29.54 -19.66
N ALA A 116 -0.73 -28.40 -18.94
CA ALA A 116 0.54 -27.99 -18.32
C ALA A 116 1.03 -29.03 -17.30
N ILE A 117 0.13 -29.60 -16.49
CA ILE A 117 0.50 -30.62 -15.52
C ILE A 117 0.96 -31.91 -16.21
N LEU A 118 0.24 -32.37 -17.23
CA LEU A 118 0.63 -33.58 -17.97
C LEU A 118 1.97 -33.40 -18.71
N ASP A 119 2.21 -32.21 -19.24
CA ASP A 119 3.49 -31.92 -19.92
C ASP A 119 4.64 -31.78 -18.90
N ALA A 120 4.40 -31.24 -17.73
CA ALA A 120 5.38 -31.22 -16.65
C ALA A 120 5.75 -32.64 -16.16
N ILE A 121 4.79 -33.55 -16.06
CA ILE A 121 5.06 -34.96 -15.72
C ILE A 121 5.91 -35.66 -16.76
N LYS A 122 5.75 -35.32 -18.08
CA LYS A 122 6.55 -35.87 -19.15
C LYS A 122 7.97 -35.30 -19.19
N ASN A 123 8.17 -34.08 -18.67
CA ASN A 123 9.45 -33.37 -18.75
C ASN A 123 9.94 -33.01 -17.32
N PRO A 124 10.22 -34.00 -16.46
CA PRO A 124 10.75 -33.75 -15.14
C PRO A 124 12.20 -33.28 -15.19
N ARG A 125 12.61 -32.56 -14.14
CA ARG A 125 14.00 -32.15 -13.93
C ARG A 125 14.51 -32.53 -12.54
N HIS A 126 15.78 -32.28 -12.28
CA HIS A 126 16.34 -32.31 -10.93
C HIS A 126 16.11 -30.99 -10.20
N LEU A 127 16.34 -30.98 -8.89
CA LEU A 127 16.38 -29.75 -8.11
C LEU A 127 17.45 -28.80 -8.63
N ASN A 128 17.11 -27.53 -8.74
CA ASN A 128 18.07 -26.49 -9.06
C ASN A 128 18.70 -25.94 -7.78
N MET A 129 19.87 -26.45 -7.40
CA MET A 129 20.57 -26.07 -6.19
C MET A 129 21.02 -24.60 -6.17
N ASN A 130 21.18 -23.96 -7.32
CA ASN A 130 21.49 -22.53 -7.39
C ASN A 130 20.31 -21.69 -6.92
N LEU A 131 19.07 -22.06 -7.28
CA LEU A 131 17.85 -21.40 -6.77
C LEU A 131 17.68 -21.63 -5.26
N VAL A 132 17.96 -22.87 -4.78
CA VAL A 132 17.96 -23.17 -3.34
C VAL A 132 18.98 -22.31 -2.60
N ASN A 133 20.21 -22.21 -3.13
CA ASN A 133 21.27 -21.41 -2.55
C ASN A 133 20.93 -19.91 -2.53
N ALA A 134 20.27 -19.39 -3.56
CA ALA A 134 19.81 -18.00 -3.60
C ALA A 134 18.75 -17.71 -2.52
N GLN A 135 17.84 -18.66 -2.30
CA GLN A 135 16.84 -18.55 -1.22
C GLN A 135 17.51 -18.65 0.15
N GLN A 136 18.44 -19.61 0.34
CA GLN A 136 19.20 -19.73 1.58
C GLN A 136 20.02 -18.45 1.88
N ALA A 137 20.73 -17.92 0.90
CA ALA A 137 21.50 -16.69 1.03
C ALA A 137 20.62 -15.53 1.51
N ARG A 138 19.44 -15.37 0.91
CA ARG A 138 18.45 -14.37 1.36
C ARG A 138 18.02 -14.63 2.79
N ARG A 139 17.66 -15.86 3.12
CA ARG A 139 17.16 -16.24 4.45
C ARG A 139 18.22 -15.99 5.53
N VAL A 140 19.48 -16.36 5.25
CA VAL A 140 20.62 -16.17 6.15
C VAL A 140 20.94 -14.70 6.33
N LEU A 141 21.00 -13.91 5.25
CA LEU A 141 21.28 -12.48 5.33
C LEU A 141 20.23 -11.73 6.14
N ASP A 142 18.95 -11.95 5.82
CA ASP A 142 17.84 -11.28 6.51
C ASP A 142 17.78 -11.69 8.00
N ARG A 143 18.19 -12.93 8.33
CA ARG A 143 18.34 -13.41 9.70
C ARG A 143 19.51 -12.71 10.40
N LEU A 144 20.70 -12.66 9.80
CA LEU A 144 21.87 -11.98 10.36
C LEU A 144 21.56 -10.51 10.67
N VAL A 145 21.09 -9.77 9.68
CA VAL A 145 20.77 -8.35 9.83
C VAL A 145 19.71 -8.15 10.92
N GLY A 146 18.63 -8.92 10.88
CA GLY A 146 17.54 -8.79 11.86
C GLY A 146 17.94 -9.13 13.28
N PHE A 147 18.71 -10.19 13.48
CA PHE A 147 19.15 -10.65 14.81
C PHE A 147 20.26 -9.80 15.41
N LYS A 148 21.11 -9.20 14.57
CA LYS A 148 22.19 -8.30 15.07
C LYS A 148 21.67 -6.89 15.32
N LEU A 149 20.79 -6.34 14.48
CA LEU A 149 20.29 -4.97 14.65
C LEU A 149 19.15 -4.84 15.68
N SER A 150 18.24 -5.82 15.77
CA SER A 150 17.08 -5.68 16.65
C SER A 150 17.45 -5.56 18.14
N PRO A 151 18.41 -6.31 18.71
CA PRO A 151 18.88 -6.13 20.08
C PRO A 151 19.50 -4.75 20.33
N ILE A 152 20.17 -4.17 19.33
CA ILE A 152 20.70 -2.81 19.41
C ILE A 152 19.58 -1.81 19.58
N LEU A 153 18.52 -1.92 18.75
CA LEU A 153 17.33 -1.08 18.87
C LEU A 153 16.67 -1.24 20.26
N TRP A 154 16.62 -2.46 20.80
CA TRP A 154 16.04 -2.68 22.15
C TRP A 154 16.82 -1.98 23.24
N ARG A 155 18.15 -1.98 23.13
CA ARG A 155 19.03 -1.36 24.12
C ARG A 155 19.11 0.16 23.98
N LYS A 156 19.16 0.65 22.73
CA LYS A 156 19.46 2.07 22.44
C LYS A 156 18.20 2.94 22.22
N VAL A 157 17.10 2.34 21.74
CA VAL A 157 15.87 3.06 21.43
C VAL A 157 14.73 2.59 22.34
N LYS A 158 14.15 1.41 22.07
CA LYS A 158 13.00 0.87 22.83
C LYS A 158 12.90 -0.65 22.63
N PRO A 159 12.49 -1.42 23.68
CA PRO A 159 12.20 -2.85 23.55
C PRO A 159 11.17 -3.17 22.47
N ALA A 160 11.26 -4.39 21.91
CA ALA A 160 10.35 -4.96 20.91
C ALA A 160 10.38 -4.27 19.51
N LEU A 161 11.35 -3.40 19.25
CA LEU A 161 11.60 -2.89 17.91
C LEU A 161 12.36 -3.94 17.07
N SER A 162 12.34 -3.80 15.77
CA SER A 162 13.07 -4.68 14.87
C SER A 162 13.52 -3.94 13.63
N ALA A 163 14.68 -4.31 13.14
CA ALA A 163 15.21 -3.85 11.88
C ALA A 163 15.29 -5.01 10.87
N GLY A 164 15.34 -4.66 9.61
CA GLY A 164 15.55 -5.61 8.53
C GLY A 164 15.89 -4.85 7.26
N ARG A 165 16.72 -5.43 6.42
CA ARG A 165 17.33 -4.81 5.26
C ARG A 165 16.32 -4.07 4.37
N VAL A 166 15.33 -4.77 3.82
CA VAL A 166 14.34 -4.18 2.89
C VAL A 166 13.33 -3.28 3.62
N GLN A 167 12.84 -3.73 4.77
CA GLN A 167 11.82 -2.98 5.51
C GLN A 167 12.32 -1.64 6.05
N SER A 168 13.57 -1.58 6.56
CA SER A 168 14.13 -0.33 7.09
C SER A 168 14.33 0.70 5.98
N VAL A 169 14.75 0.25 4.82
CA VAL A 169 14.89 1.09 3.61
C VAL A 169 13.51 1.55 3.08
N ALA A 170 12.47 0.73 3.15
CA ALA A 170 11.11 1.14 2.81
C ALA A 170 10.58 2.23 3.78
N VAL A 171 10.88 2.13 5.08
CA VAL A 171 10.56 3.18 6.06
C VAL A 171 11.34 4.46 5.74
N ARG A 172 12.62 4.36 5.37
CA ARG A 172 13.46 5.49 4.96
C ARG A 172 12.83 6.28 3.81
N LEU A 173 12.34 5.61 2.76
CA LEU A 173 11.67 6.28 1.63
C LEU A 173 10.48 7.14 2.09
N ILE A 174 9.69 6.62 3.04
CA ILE A 174 8.50 7.31 3.56
C ILE A 174 8.91 8.49 4.45
N VAL A 175 9.93 8.32 5.31
CA VAL A 175 10.45 9.39 6.18
C VAL A 175 11.08 10.51 5.34
N GLU A 176 11.91 10.18 4.35
CA GLU A 176 12.53 11.17 3.47
C GLU A 176 11.46 11.96 2.69
N ARG A 177 10.41 11.30 2.20
CA ARG A 177 9.27 11.96 1.53
C ARG A 177 8.54 12.91 2.48
N GLU A 178 8.28 12.52 3.71
CA GLU A 178 7.64 13.40 4.70
C GLU A 178 8.49 14.65 4.97
N ARG A 179 9.80 14.48 5.13
CA ARG A 179 10.74 15.61 5.32
C ARG A 179 10.87 16.50 4.09
N GLU A 180 10.81 15.92 2.89
CA GLU A 180 10.76 16.65 1.63
C GLU A 180 9.52 17.57 1.57
N ILE A 181 8.35 17.02 1.95
CA ILE A 181 7.09 17.77 2.02
C ILE A 181 7.16 18.89 3.06
N GLN A 182 7.70 18.61 4.25
CA GLN A 182 7.84 19.60 5.32
C GLN A 182 8.76 20.76 4.97
N LYS A 183 9.79 20.52 4.16
CA LYS A 183 10.71 21.55 3.68
C LYS A 183 10.20 22.29 2.45
N PHE A 184 9.17 21.77 1.80
CA PHE A 184 8.66 22.35 0.57
C PHE A 184 7.97 23.68 0.84
N GLN A 185 8.36 24.69 0.07
CA GLN A 185 7.74 26.01 0.09
C GLN A 185 6.86 26.17 -1.14
N SER A 186 5.58 26.31 -0.93
CA SER A 186 4.61 26.51 -2.01
C SER A 186 4.74 27.93 -2.57
N VAL A 187 4.94 28.04 -3.88
CA VAL A 187 5.09 29.31 -4.59
C VAL A 187 3.83 29.59 -5.40
N PRO A 188 3.21 30.77 -5.26
CA PRO A 188 2.06 31.16 -6.07
C PRO A 188 2.47 31.44 -7.52
N TYR A 189 1.56 31.16 -8.43
CA TYR A 189 1.63 31.54 -9.83
C TYR A 189 0.21 31.68 -10.39
N TYR A 190 0.05 32.39 -11.51
CA TYR A 190 -1.24 32.57 -12.15
C TYR A 190 -1.32 31.78 -13.46
N ARG A 191 -2.34 30.92 -13.55
CA ARG A 191 -2.75 30.24 -14.78
C ARG A 191 -3.87 31.01 -15.41
N VAL A 192 -3.70 31.41 -16.68
CA VAL A 192 -4.70 32.21 -17.41
C VAL A 192 -5.40 31.33 -18.43
N THR A 193 -6.72 31.27 -18.35
CA THR A 193 -7.58 30.57 -19.29
C THR A 193 -8.59 31.51 -19.91
N ALA A 194 -8.99 31.26 -21.14
CA ALA A 194 -9.99 32.04 -21.83
C ALA A 194 -11.10 31.17 -22.42
N ILE A 195 -12.29 31.72 -22.48
CA ILE A 195 -13.42 31.19 -23.21
C ILE A 195 -13.71 32.13 -24.39
N PHE A 196 -13.57 31.59 -25.57
CA PHE A 196 -13.88 32.25 -26.81
C PHE A 196 -15.15 31.67 -27.43
N ALA A 197 -15.81 32.46 -28.28
CA ALA A 197 -16.89 32.00 -29.10
C ALA A 197 -16.62 32.33 -30.57
N LEU A 198 -16.81 31.34 -31.43
CA LEU A 198 -16.96 31.55 -32.87
C LEU A 198 -18.46 31.69 -33.16
N ILE A 199 -18.86 32.81 -33.75
CA ILE A 199 -20.22 33.02 -34.21
C ILE A 199 -20.28 32.56 -35.66
N SER A 200 -21.02 31.52 -35.94
CA SER A 200 -21.28 31.06 -37.30
C SER A 200 -22.27 32.00 -38.01
N ASP A 201 -22.25 31.97 -39.34
CA ASP A 201 -23.22 32.73 -40.17
C ASP A 201 -24.68 32.39 -39.84
N SER A 202 -24.92 31.24 -39.25
CA SER A 202 -26.24 30.79 -38.76
C SER A 202 -26.61 31.32 -37.37
N GLY A 203 -25.75 32.13 -36.71
CA GLY A 203 -25.97 32.71 -35.40
C GLY A 203 -25.70 31.75 -34.20
N ASN A 204 -25.24 30.54 -34.46
CA ASN A 204 -24.86 29.61 -33.41
C ASN A 204 -23.46 29.93 -32.88
N ALA A 205 -23.33 30.08 -31.57
CA ALA A 205 -22.03 30.31 -30.91
C ALA A 205 -21.44 28.99 -30.45
N THR A 206 -20.28 28.65 -30.93
CA THR A 206 -19.49 27.49 -30.44
C THR A 206 -18.36 27.98 -29.54
N GLU A 207 -18.30 27.45 -28.33
CA GLU A 207 -17.30 27.86 -27.34
C GLU A 207 -15.99 27.10 -27.50
N VAL A 208 -14.88 27.80 -27.32
CA VAL A 208 -13.53 27.27 -27.31
C VAL A 208 -12.84 27.69 -26.02
N LYS A 209 -12.36 26.74 -25.26
CA LYS A 209 -11.51 26.98 -24.09
C LYS A 209 -10.06 26.93 -24.51
N ALA A 210 -9.27 27.92 -24.09
CA ALA A 210 -7.85 28.00 -24.38
C ALA A 210 -7.09 28.42 -23.11
N GLU A 211 -5.83 28.04 -23.02
CA GLU A 211 -4.93 28.42 -21.95
C GLU A 211 -3.82 29.31 -22.53
N LEU A 212 -3.39 30.30 -21.77
CA LEU A 212 -2.26 31.14 -22.14
C LEU A 212 -0.97 30.30 -22.17
N ASP A 213 -0.11 30.52 -23.14
CA ASP A 213 1.13 29.79 -23.35
C ASP A 213 2.21 30.05 -22.28
N GLN A 214 1.96 31.03 -21.41
CA GLN A 214 2.83 31.35 -20.27
C GLN A 214 2.04 31.53 -18.97
N ARG A 215 2.77 31.48 -17.83
CA ARG A 215 2.25 31.73 -16.50
C ARG A 215 2.81 33.07 -15.99
N PHE A 216 2.05 33.75 -15.16
CA PHE A 216 2.51 34.92 -14.44
C PHE A 216 2.87 34.60 -13.00
N ASN A 217 3.83 35.31 -12.45
CA ASN A 217 4.29 35.07 -11.07
C ASN A 217 3.71 36.05 -10.06
N THR A 218 3.22 37.23 -10.55
CA THR A 218 2.66 38.26 -9.69
C THR A 218 1.28 38.70 -10.17
N HIS A 219 0.51 39.29 -9.25
CA HIS A 219 -0.81 39.83 -9.55
C HIS A 219 -0.74 41.05 -10.48
N GLU A 220 0.30 41.88 -10.34
CA GLU A 220 0.53 43.06 -11.18
C GLU A 220 0.73 42.69 -12.66
N GLU A 221 1.45 41.57 -12.92
CA GLU A 221 1.62 41.05 -14.28
C GLU A 221 0.27 40.61 -14.87
N VAL A 222 -0.58 39.94 -14.04
CA VAL A 222 -1.92 39.53 -14.44
C VAL A 222 -2.81 40.76 -14.78
N GLU A 223 -2.85 41.77 -13.89
CA GLU A 223 -3.64 42.98 -14.12
C GLU A 223 -3.21 43.65 -15.41
N ALA A 224 -1.91 43.83 -15.62
CA ALA A 224 -1.36 44.47 -16.82
C ALA A 224 -1.74 43.65 -18.08
N PHE A 225 -1.73 42.34 -18.02
CA PHE A 225 -2.14 41.47 -19.11
C PHE A 225 -3.64 41.57 -19.38
N LEU A 226 -4.48 41.51 -18.36
CA LEU A 226 -5.93 41.62 -18.50
C LEU A 226 -6.35 43.00 -19.05
N GLU A 227 -5.65 44.08 -18.65
CA GLU A 227 -5.86 45.43 -19.21
C GLU A 227 -5.58 45.48 -20.72
N LYS A 228 -4.47 44.87 -21.17
CA LYS A 228 -4.15 44.77 -22.61
C LYS A 228 -5.22 43.98 -23.37
N CYS A 229 -5.82 42.96 -22.72
CA CYS A 229 -6.85 42.13 -23.34
C CYS A 229 -8.22 42.80 -23.48
N LYS A 230 -8.47 43.96 -22.85
CA LYS A 230 -9.77 44.66 -22.95
C LYS A 230 -10.16 45.00 -24.39
N ASP A 231 -9.23 45.55 -25.11
CA ASP A 231 -9.44 46.05 -26.47
C ASP A 231 -8.76 45.18 -27.54
N ALA A 232 -8.17 44.05 -27.13
CA ALA A 232 -7.49 43.13 -28.02
C ALA A 232 -8.44 42.37 -28.94
N LYS A 233 -8.00 42.16 -30.18
CA LYS A 233 -8.62 41.25 -31.12
C LYS A 233 -7.99 39.87 -30.97
N PHE A 234 -8.81 38.84 -30.99
CA PHE A 234 -8.37 37.45 -30.88
C PHE A 234 -8.59 36.76 -32.22
N MET A 235 -7.49 36.34 -32.84
CA MET A 235 -7.53 35.68 -34.15
C MET A 235 -6.82 34.33 -34.10
N VAL A 236 -7.41 33.33 -34.77
CA VAL A 236 -6.76 32.04 -34.97
C VAL A 236 -5.52 32.25 -35.84
N GLU A 237 -4.35 32.11 -35.25
CA GLU A 237 -3.07 32.25 -35.96
C GLU A 237 -2.72 30.96 -36.70
N SER A 238 -2.96 29.81 -36.12
CA SER A 238 -2.71 28.52 -36.77
C SER A 238 -3.57 27.41 -36.19
N VAL A 239 -3.93 26.43 -37.02
CA VAL A 239 -4.58 25.20 -36.64
C VAL A 239 -3.69 24.05 -37.09
N THR A 240 -3.09 23.37 -36.13
CA THR A 240 -2.20 22.24 -36.40
C THR A 240 -2.88 20.95 -35.98
N LYS A 241 -3.03 20.04 -36.92
CA LYS A 241 -3.52 18.67 -36.67
C LYS A 241 -2.36 17.68 -36.77
N LYS A 242 -2.15 16.91 -35.74
CA LYS A 242 -1.10 15.88 -35.70
C LYS A 242 -1.69 14.54 -35.34
N PRO A 243 -1.39 13.47 -36.11
CA PRO A 243 -1.77 12.15 -35.70
C PRO A 243 -1.02 11.80 -34.41
N LEU A 244 -1.73 11.24 -33.45
CA LEU A 244 -1.20 10.72 -32.20
C LEU A 244 -1.57 9.26 -32.09
N LYS A 245 -0.59 8.45 -31.74
CA LYS A 245 -0.76 7.02 -31.54
C LYS A 245 -0.51 6.67 -30.09
N ARG A 246 -1.44 5.95 -29.47
CA ARG A 246 -1.27 5.41 -28.12
C ARG A 246 -1.21 3.89 -28.22
N SER A 247 -0.15 3.30 -27.67
CA SER A 247 0.03 1.85 -27.61
C SER A 247 -0.41 1.30 -26.26
N PRO A 248 -0.92 0.06 -26.21
CA PRO A 248 -1.32 -0.57 -24.96
C PRO A 248 -0.10 -0.89 -24.09
N ALA A 249 -0.34 -0.87 -22.79
CA ALA A 249 0.66 -1.28 -21.83
C ALA A 249 0.87 -2.82 -21.85
N PRO A 250 2.06 -3.31 -21.43
CA PRO A 250 2.36 -4.74 -21.36
C PRO A 250 1.40 -5.51 -20.45
N PRO A 251 1.32 -6.83 -20.55
CA PRO A 251 0.66 -7.69 -19.58
C PRO A 251 1.20 -7.45 -18.17
N PHE A 252 0.44 -7.85 -17.15
CA PHE A 252 0.82 -7.60 -15.76
C PHE A 252 2.04 -8.37 -15.29
N THR A 253 2.93 -7.64 -14.61
CA THR A 253 3.85 -8.18 -13.61
C THR A 253 3.19 -8.12 -12.22
N THR A 254 3.83 -8.71 -11.20
CA THR A 254 3.38 -8.59 -9.81
C THR A 254 3.23 -7.12 -9.39
N SER A 255 4.22 -6.30 -9.69
CA SER A 255 4.23 -4.88 -9.34
C SER A 255 3.11 -4.10 -10.02
N THR A 256 2.97 -4.23 -11.34
CA THR A 256 1.94 -3.50 -12.08
C THR A 256 0.52 -3.97 -11.75
N LEU A 257 0.33 -5.27 -11.43
CA LEU A 257 -0.96 -5.78 -10.93
C LEU A 257 -1.32 -5.16 -9.59
N GLN A 258 -0.36 -5.09 -8.65
CA GLN A 258 -0.58 -4.47 -7.34
C GLN A 258 -0.94 -2.99 -7.46
N GLN A 259 -0.28 -2.26 -8.36
CA GLN A 259 -0.54 -0.85 -8.62
C GLN A 259 -1.94 -0.63 -9.19
N GLU A 260 -2.30 -1.34 -10.27
CA GLU A 260 -3.60 -1.17 -10.92
C GLU A 260 -4.77 -1.68 -10.07
N ALA A 261 -4.59 -2.77 -9.33
CA ALA A 261 -5.60 -3.25 -8.39
C ALA A 261 -5.86 -2.25 -7.25
N ALA A 262 -4.82 -1.56 -6.77
CA ALA A 262 -4.99 -0.52 -5.78
C ALA A 262 -5.75 0.69 -6.33
N ARG A 263 -5.39 1.15 -7.54
CA ARG A 263 -6.02 2.32 -8.18
C ARG A 263 -7.46 2.06 -8.62
N LYS A 264 -7.71 0.95 -9.35
CA LYS A 264 -9.02 0.66 -9.96
C LYS A 264 -9.98 -0.07 -9.04
N LEU A 265 -9.48 -0.94 -8.16
CA LEU A 265 -10.30 -1.80 -7.33
C LEU A 265 -10.30 -1.39 -5.86
N GLY A 266 -9.38 -0.51 -5.44
CA GLY A 266 -9.20 -0.11 -4.05
C GLY A 266 -8.62 -1.24 -3.17
N PHE A 267 -7.97 -2.24 -3.75
CA PHE A 267 -7.40 -3.36 -3.02
C PHE A 267 -6.05 -2.96 -2.42
N THR A 268 -5.76 -3.44 -1.21
CA THR A 268 -4.41 -3.36 -0.66
C THR A 268 -3.47 -4.30 -1.42
N VAL A 269 -2.17 -4.03 -1.37
CA VAL A 269 -1.16 -4.91 -2.00
C VAL A 269 -1.25 -6.34 -1.48
N VAL A 270 -1.44 -6.52 -0.17
CA VAL A 270 -1.62 -7.85 0.46
C VAL A 270 -2.91 -8.53 -0.02
N GLN A 271 -4.01 -7.78 -0.08
CA GLN A 271 -5.29 -8.31 -0.56
C GLN A 271 -5.19 -8.76 -2.02
N THR A 272 -4.55 -7.97 -2.87
CA THR A 272 -4.30 -8.31 -4.28
C THR A 272 -3.57 -9.64 -4.40
N MET A 273 -2.46 -9.80 -3.66
CA MET A 273 -1.68 -11.04 -3.73
C MET A 273 -2.42 -12.26 -3.16
N MET A 274 -3.21 -12.07 -2.11
CA MET A 274 -4.03 -13.15 -1.55
C MET A 274 -5.11 -13.64 -2.54
N ILE A 275 -5.74 -12.71 -3.26
CA ILE A 275 -6.74 -13.05 -4.28
C ILE A 275 -6.06 -13.68 -5.50
N ALA A 276 -4.94 -13.12 -5.96
CA ALA A 276 -4.16 -13.66 -7.08
C ALA A 276 -3.68 -15.09 -6.80
N GLN A 277 -3.23 -15.37 -5.57
CA GLN A 277 -2.87 -16.72 -5.14
C GLN A 277 -4.03 -17.70 -5.29
N LYS A 278 -5.23 -17.32 -4.88
CA LYS A 278 -6.43 -18.16 -5.03
C LYS A 278 -6.80 -18.38 -6.49
N LEU A 279 -6.71 -17.34 -7.32
CA LEU A 279 -6.96 -17.48 -8.76
C LEU A 279 -5.97 -18.42 -9.43
N TYR A 280 -4.68 -18.33 -9.08
CA TYR A 280 -3.66 -19.24 -9.55
C TYR A 280 -3.92 -20.69 -9.09
N GLU A 281 -4.12 -20.91 -7.80
CA GLU A 281 -4.37 -22.23 -7.21
C GLU A 281 -5.64 -22.92 -7.78
N SER A 282 -6.62 -22.12 -8.18
CA SER A 282 -7.83 -22.61 -8.87
C SER A 282 -7.66 -22.79 -10.36
N GLY A 283 -6.47 -22.51 -10.91
CA GLY A 283 -6.14 -22.66 -12.32
C GLY A 283 -6.77 -21.62 -13.24
N ARG A 284 -7.03 -20.40 -12.73
CA ARG A 284 -7.67 -19.31 -13.48
C ARG A 284 -6.68 -18.34 -14.10
N ILE A 285 -5.51 -18.17 -13.48
CA ILE A 285 -4.42 -17.33 -13.97
C ILE A 285 -3.08 -18.06 -13.90
N THR A 286 -2.08 -17.52 -14.58
CA THR A 286 -0.67 -17.94 -14.46
C THR A 286 -0.11 -17.55 -13.10
N TYR A 287 1.09 -18.01 -12.78
CA TYR A 287 1.76 -17.72 -11.52
C TYR A 287 1.90 -16.21 -11.28
N MET A 288 1.48 -15.75 -10.11
CA MET A 288 1.30 -14.34 -9.82
C MET A 288 2.57 -13.64 -9.30
N ARG A 289 3.65 -14.35 -9.01
CA ARG A 289 4.94 -13.77 -8.60
C ARG A 289 5.91 -13.78 -9.78
N THR A 290 5.78 -12.78 -10.63
CA THR A 290 6.61 -12.64 -11.83
C THR A 290 6.94 -11.18 -12.09
N ASP A 291 8.11 -10.91 -12.61
CA ASP A 291 8.53 -9.64 -13.18
C ASP A 291 8.57 -9.68 -14.73
N SER A 292 8.18 -10.81 -15.31
CA SER A 292 8.08 -11.01 -16.76
C SER A 292 6.81 -10.38 -17.33
N VAL A 293 6.94 -9.82 -18.53
CA VAL A 293 5.84 -9.33 -19.37
C VAL A 293 5.61 -10.23 -20.61
N ASN A 294 6.31 -11.35 -20.69
CA ASN A 294 6.22 -12.26 -21.82
C ASN A 294 4.91 -13.04 -21.81
N LEU A 295 4.36 -13.29 -23.00
CA LEU A 295 3.23 -14.21 -23.20
C LEU A 295 3.68 -15.40 -24.03
N SER A 296 3.19 -16.60 -23.67
CA SER A 296 3.38 -17.79 -24.51
C SER A 296 2.70 -17.63 -25.87
N THR A 297 3.21 -18.37 -26.87
CA THR A 297 2.60 -18.43 -28.20
C THR A 297 1.14 -18.88 -28.11
N LEU A 298 0.84 -19.82 -27.22
CA LEU A 298 -0.52 -20.31 -27.00
C LEU A 298 -1.44 -19.16 -26.54
N CYS A 299 -1.04 -18.39 -25.53
CA CYS A 299 -1.81 -17.25 -25.05
C CYS A 299 -1.98 -16.17 -26.12
N SER A 300 -0.90 -15.84 -26.84
CA SER A 300 -0.95 -14.82 -27.90
C SER A 300 -1.91 -15.20 -29.03
N ASN A 301 -1.92 -16.48 -29.44
CA ASN A 301 -2.85 -16.98 -30.43
C ASN A 301 -4.31 -16.98 -29.93
N ALA A 302 -4.54 -17.48 -28.71
CA ALA A 302 -5.86 -17.47 -28.12
C ALA A 302 -6.41 -16.03 -27.91
N SER A 303 -5.54 -15.09 -27.52
CA SER A 303 -5.90 -13.67 -27.42
C SER A 303 -6.28 -13.08 -28.79
N LYS A 304 -5.52 -13.43 -29.84
CA LYS A 304 -5.83 -13.00 -31.21
C LYS A 304 -7.18 -13.51 -31.68
N GLU A 305 -7.49 -14.78 -31.46
CA GLU A 305 -8.76 -15.39 -31.81
C GLU A 305 -9.91 -14.71 -31.06
N GLU A 306 -9.75 -14.46 -29.77
CA GLU A 306 -10.74 -13.80 -28.94
C GLU A 306 -10.99 -12.35 -29.37
N ILE A 307 -9.93 -11.59 -29.68
CA ILE A 307 -10.04 -10.20 -30.16
C ILE A 307 -10.79 -10.17 -31.51
N ILE A 308 -10.46 -11.07 -32.43
CA ILE A 308 -11.12 -11.12 -33.73
C ILE A 308 -12.60 -11.47 -33.57
N ARG A 309 -12.92 -12.38 -32.67
CA ARG A 309 -14.30 -12.82 -32.41
C ARG A 309 -15.16 -11.70 -31.83
N GLU A 310 -14.64 -10.98 -30.82
CA GLU A 310 -15.43 -10.01 -30.02
C GLU A 310 -15.40 -8.59 -30.59
N TYR A 311 -14.29 -8.19 -31.22
CA TYR A 311 -14.06 -6.80 -31.62
C TYR A 311 -13.83 -6.60 -33.12
N GLY A 312 -13.41 -7.64 -33.83
CA GLY A 312 -13.07 -7.57 -35.25
C GLY A 312 -11.56 -7.66 -35.54
N LYS A 313 -11.24 -7.99 -36.79
CA LYS A 313 -9.86 -8.22 -37.24
C LYS A 313 -8.97 -6.97 -37.11
N GLU A 314 -9.54 -5.80 -37.31
CA GLU A 314 -8.86 -4.50 -37.24
C GLU A 314 -8.36 -4.17 -35.84
N TYR A 315 -8.97 -4.75 -34.80
CA TYR A 315 -8.55 -4.58 -33.42
C TYR A 315 -7.40 -5.50 -32.99
N SER A 316 -7.03 -6.48 -33.81
CA SER A 316 -6.01 -7.47 -33.46
C SER A 316 -4.62 -7.04 -33.95
N GLN A 317 -3.69 -6.91 -33.01
CA GLN A 317 -2.26 -6.68 -33.29
C GLN A 317 -1.42 -7.42 -32.26
N THR A 318 -1.00 -8.64 -32.61
CA THR A 318 -0.14 -9.44 -31.75
C THR A 318 1.19 -8.73 -31.50
N ARG A 319 1.61 -8.63 -30.23
CA ARG A 319 2.85 -7.99 -29.78
C ARG A 319 3.66 -8.93 -28.91
N ALA A 320 4.97 -8.90 -29.09
CA ALA A 320 5.93 -9.43 -28.14
C ALA A 320 6.45 -8.28 -27.26
N TYR A 321 6.41 -8.46 -25.97
CA TYR A 321 7.00 -7.55 -25.01
C TYR A 321 8.28 -8.15 -24.46
N HIS A 322 9.28 -7.31 -24.22
CA HIS A 322 10.55 -7.74 -23.63
C HIS A 322 10.67 -7.14 -22.24
N THR A 323 11.06 -7.98 -21.31
CA THR A 323 11.27 -7.55 -19.92
C THR A 323 12.54 -6.70 -19.85
N SER A 324 12.42 -5.47 -19.37
CA SER A 324 13.54 -4.53 -19.25
C SER A 324 14.33 -4.67 -17.95
N SER A 325 13.82 -5.43 -16.97
CA SER A 325 14.49 -5.63 -15.68
C SER A 325 15.72 -6.53 -15.85
N LYS A 326 16.88 -5.99 -15.53
CA LYS A 326 18.14 -6.79 -15.47
C LYS A 326 17.99 -7.79 -14.30
N GLY A 327 17.95 -9.08 -14.62
CA GLY A 327 17.74 -10.15 -13.65
C GLY A 327 16.33 -10.75 -13.62
N ALA A 328 15.46 -10.35 -14.55
CA ALA A 328 14.20 -11.05 -14.77
C ALA A 328 14.47 -12.51 -15.20
N GLN A 329 13.75 -13.43 -14.58
CA GLN A 329 13.80 -14.83 -15.01
C GLN A 329 13.03 -14.92 -16.33
N GLU A 330 13.73 -14.89 -17.47
CA GLU A 330 13.14 -14.91 -18.83
C GLU A 330 12.23 -16.11 -19.10
N ALA A 331 12.33 -17.17 -18.29
CA ALA A 331 11.50 -18.36 -18.39
C ALA A 331 10.06 -18.16 -17.89
N HIS A 332 9.77 -17.07 -17.15
CA HIS A 332 8.45 -16.83 -16.59
C HIS A 332 7.54 -16.10 -17.58
N GLU A 333 6.24 -16.43 -17.53
CA GLU A 333 5.20 -15.67 -18.20
C GLU A 333 4.70 -14.50 -17.33
N ALA A 334 4.06 -13.53 -18.00
CA ALA A 334 3.28 -12.50 -17.32
C ALA A 334 2.07 -13.09 -16.57
N ILE A 335 1.46 -12.30 -15.69
CA ILE A 335 0.19 -12.65 -15.06
C ILE A 335 -0.92 -12.48 -16.09
N ARG A 336 -1.52 -13.60 -16.49
CA ARG A 336 -2.57 -13.65 -17.50
C ARG A 336 -3.61 -14.72 -17.18
N PRO A 337 -4.83 -14.65 -17.76
CA PRO A 337 -5.78 -15.77 -17.68
C PRO A 337 -5.22 -17.04 -18.30
N THR A 338 -5.63 -18.19 -17.78
CA THR A 338 -5.30 -19.50 -18.38
C THR A 338 -6.12 -19.73 -19.65
N TYR A 339 -7.36 -19.24 -19.70
CA TYR A 339 -8.27 -19.38 -20.83
C TYR A 339 -8.75 -17.99 -21.28
N MET A 340 -8.30 -17.54 -22.47
CA MET A 340 -8.59 -16.21 -22.99
C MET A 340 -10.05 -16.02 -23.44
N ASN A 341 -10.75 -17.10 -23.75
CA ASN A 341 -12.17 -17.13 -24.10
C ASN A 341 -13.12 -17.04 -22.87
N GLU A 342 -12.60 -16.92 -21.68
CA GLU A 342 -13.36 -16.74 -20.44
C GLU A 342 -13.12 -15.32 -19.89
N PRO A 343 -13.92 -14.30 -20.28
CA PRO A 343 -13.71 -12.91 -19.82
C PRO A 343 -14.07 -12.70 -18.33
N THR A 344 -14.82 -13.61 -17.74
CA THR A 344 -15.19 -13.63 -16.32
C THR A 344 -15.19 -15.05 -15.77
N ILE A 345 -15.21 -15.18 -14.45
CA ILE A 345 -15.18 -16.47 -13.76
C ILE A 345 -16.26 -16.56 -12.70
N GLU A 346 -16.57 -17.78 -12.25
CA GLU A 346 -17.31 -18.00 -11.01
C GLU A 346 -16.39 -17.79 -9.80
N GLY A 347 -16.93 -17.16 -8.74
CA GLY A 347 -16.19 -16.86 -7.51
C GLY A 347 -16.77 -15.69 -6.74
N THR A 348 -16.05 -15.24 -5.74
CA THR A 348 -16.40 -14.04 -4.96
C THR A 348 -16.32 -12.78 -5.82
N ALA A 349 -17.01 -11.71 -5.41
CA ALA A 349 -16.95 -10.43 -6.12
C ALA A 349 -15.52 -9.88 -6.25
N GLN A 350 -14.66 -10.14 -5.26
CA GLN A 350 -13.26 -9.72 -5.31
C GLN A 350 -12.44 -10.53 -6.32
N GLU A 351 -12.64 -11.85 -6.37
CA GLU A 351 -12.00 -12.74 -7.34
C GLU A 351 -12.41 -12.39 -8.77
N LYS A 352 -13.71 -12.17 -9.01
CA LYS A 352 -14.24 -11.72 -10.32
C LYS A 352 -13.60 -10.40 -10.75
N ARG A 353 -13.58 -9.39 -9.90
CA ARG A 353 -13.03 -8.06 -10.21
C ARG A 353 -11.53 -8.11 -10.54
N LEU A 354 -10.74 -8.87 -9.77
CA LEU A 354 -9.30 -8.99 -10.04
C LEU A 354 -9.04 -9.78 -11.32
N TYR A 355 -9.78 -10.87 -11.56
CA TYR A 355 -9.67 -11.66 -12.77
C TYR A 355 -10.01 -10.83 -14.02
N GLU A 356 -11.13 -10.10 -13.99
CA GLU A 356 -11.53 -9.21 -15.10
C GLU A 356 -10.48 -8.13 -15.39
N LEU A 357 -9.85 -7.58 -14.36
CA LEU A 357 -8.74 -6.63 -14.53
C LEU A 357 -7.56 -7.27 -15.27
N ILE A 358 -7.19 -8.49 -14.88
CA ILE A 358 -6.10 -9.26 -15.52
C ILE A 358 -6.46 -9.60 -16.97
N TRP A 359 -7.69 -10.06 -17.20
CA TRP A 359 -8.16 -10.41 -18.53
C TRP A 359 -8.14 -9.19 -19.47
N LYS A 360 -8.72 -8.07 -19.04
CA LYS A 360 -8.77 -6.82 -19.81
C LYS A 360 -7.37 -6.32 -20.16
N ARG A 361 -6.44 -6.35 -19.22
CA ARG A 361 -5.06 -5.94 -19.48
C ARG A 361 -4.37 -6.85 -20.50
N THR A 362 -4.56 -8.16 -20.37
CA THR A 362 -3.96 -9.15 -21.30
C THR A 362 -4.51 -8.98 -22.70
N ILE A 363 -5.83 -8.92 -22.87
CA ILE A 363 -6.47 -8.69 -24.17
C ILE A 363 -6.01 -7.36 -24.77
N ALA A 364 -6.08 -6.27 -24.02
CA ALA A 364 -5.68 -4.93 -24.47
C ALA A 364 -4.22 -4.91 -24.95
N SER A 365 -3.32 -5.65 -24.29
CA SER A 365 -1.90 -5.73 -24.69
C SER A 365 -1.71 -6.33 -26.10
N GLN A 366 -2.65 -7.12 -26.59
CA GLN A 366 -2.64 -7.78 -27.90
C GLN A 366 -3.58 -7.10 -28.91
N MET A 367 -4.15 -5.93 -28.54
CA MET A 367 -5.01 -5.14 -29.42
C MET A 367 -4.22 -4.08 -30.19
N ALA A 368 -4.82 -3.59 -31.27
CA ALA A 368 -4.29 -2.49 -32.07
C ALA A 368 -4.15 -1.21 -31.29
N ASP A 369 -3.20 -0.37 -31.68
CA ASP A 369 -3.02 0.95 -31.10
C ASP A 369 -4.25 1.83 -31.30
N ALA A 370 -4.55 2.68 -30.33
CA ALA A 370 -5.52 3.74 -30.51
C ALA A 370 -4.91 4.83 -31.40
N GLN A 371 -5.68 5.29 -32.39
CA GLN A 371 -5.33 6.39 -33.26
C GLN A 371 -6.14 7.61 -32.87
N LEU A 372 -5.47 8.70 -32.61
CA LEU A 372 -6.05 9.95 -32.22
C LEU A 372 -5.54 11.06 -33.16
N GLU A 373 -6.30 12.09 -33.31
CA GLU A 373 -5.87 13.34 -33.91
C GLU A 373 -5.79 14.40 -32.81
N LYS A 374 -4.59 14.90 -32.53
CA LYS A 374 -4.39 16.03 -31.65
C LYS A 374 -4.49 17.31 -32.45
N THR A 375 -5.49 18.13 -32.16
CA THR A 375 -5.64 19.47 -32.72
C THR A 375 -5.07 20.48 -31.73
N THR A 376 -4.18 21.33 -32.19
CA THR A 376 -3.66 22.47 -31.44
C THR A 376 -4.00 23.75 -32.22
N ILE A 377 -4.67 24.68 -31.56
CA ILE A 377 -5.10 25.95 -32.10
C ILE A 377 -4.36 27.05 -31.36
N ASN A 378 -3.53 27.84 -32.04
CA ASN A 378 -2.91 29.02 -31.49
C ASN A 378 -3.78 30.25 -31.81
N ILE A 379 -4.10 31.00 -30.79
CA ILE A 379 -4.94 32.20 -30.87
C ILE A 379 -4.05 33.41 -30.53
N ASN A 380 -3.83 34.24 -31.49
CA ASN A 380 -3.05 35.49 -31.35
C ASN A 380 -3.87 36.52 -30.60
N ILE A 381 -3.20 37.31 -29.78
CA ILE A 381 -3.74 38.46 -29.06
C ILE A 381 -3.16 39.71 -29.76
N GLY A 382 -3.97 40.46 -30.47
CA GLY A 382 -3.56 41.43 -31.46
C GLY A 382 -2.61 42.55 -30.99
N ASN A 383 -2.35 42.68 -29.70
CA ASN A 383 -1.50 43.75 -29.12
C ASN A 383 -0.46 43.21 -28.12
N THR A 384 -0.24 41.92 -28.09
CA THR A 384 0.73 41.25 -27.19
C THR A 384 1.49 40.13 -27.93
N SER A 385 2.60 39.69 -27.36
CA SER A 385 3.37 38.54 -27.87
C SER A 385 2.87 37.18 -27.36
N GLU A 386 2.05 37.19 -26.31
CA GLU A 386 1.48 36.01 -25.68
C GLU A 386 0.36 35.44 -26.57
N LYS A 387 0.13 34.14 -26.47
CA LYS A 387 -0.89 33.44 -27.24
C LYS A 387 -1.75 32.55 -26.34
N PHE A 388 -3.02 32.44 -26.68
CA PHE A 388 -3.85 31.37 -26.12
C PHE A 388 -3.72 30.14 -26.99
N VAL A 389 -3.61 28.99 -26.32
CA VAL A 389 -3.50 27.69 -26.96
C VAL A 389 -4.69 26.81 -26.54
N ALA A 390 -5.49 26.41 -27.52
CA ALA A 390 -6.55 25.41 -27.32
C ALA A 390 -6.05 24.08 -27.84
N THR A 391 -6.18 23.03 -27.02
CA THR A 391 -5.82 21.67 -27.39
C THR A 391 -7.02 20.76 -27.26
N GLY A 392 -7.20 19.84 -28.20
CA GLY A 392 -8.23 18.81 -28.16
C GLY A 392 -7.76 17.54 -28.84
N GLU A 393 -8.30 16.44 -28.41
CA GLU A 393 -8.00 15.12 -29.00
C GLU A 393 -9.30 14.49 -29.49
N VAL A 394 -9.27 13.98 -30.71
CA VAL A 394 -10.34 13.20 -31.29
C VAL A 394 -9.86 11.78 -31.52
N VAL A 395 -10.55 10.81 -30.98
CA VAL A 395 -10.25 9.40 -31.21
C VAL A 395 -10.83 9.02 -32.57
N SER A 396 -9.95 8.74 -33.53
CA SER A 396 -10.32 8.27 -34.86
C SER A 396 -10.51 6.76 -34.92
N PHE A 397 -9.74 6.03 -34.10
CA PHE A 397 -9.87 4.61 -33.87
C PHE A 397 -9.50 4.29 -32.42
N ASP A 398 -10.41 3.70 -31.68
CA ASP A 398 -10.24 3.50 -30.22
C ASP A 398 -9.24 2.37 -29.89
N GLY A 399 -9.05 1.37 -30.79
CA GLY A 399 -8.10 0.31 -30.58
C GLY A 399 -8.27 -0.36 -29.21
N PHE A 400 -7.16 -0.51 -28.47
CA PHE A 400 -7.17 -1.12 -27.13
C PHE A 400 -7.94 -0.31 -26.08
N LEU A 401 -8.16 1.00 -26.27
CA LEU A 401 -8.90 1.84 -25.34
C LEU A 401 -10.37 1.39 -25.20
N LYS A 402 -10.89 0.64 -26.17
CA LYS A 402 -12.22 0.03 -26.09
C LYS A 402 -12.37 -0.93 -24.91
N VAL A 403 -11.27 -1.56 -24.48
CA VAL A 403 -11.28 -2.57 -23.41
C VAL A 403 -10.62 -2.06 -22.13
N TYR A 404 -9.53 -1.32 -22.26
CA TYR A 404 -8.68 -0.98 -21.12
C TYR A 404 -7.96 0.36 -21.26
N LEU A 405 -8.05 1.15 -20.22
CA LEU A 405 -7.25 2.36 -20.02
C LEU A 405 -6.46 2.21 -18.72
N GLU A 406 -5.13 2.39 -18.77
CA GLU A 406 -4.27 2.38 -17.60
C GLU A 406 -4.53 3.58 -16.71
N SER A 407 -4.49 3.38 -15.38
CA SER A 407 -4.62 4.48 -14.41
C SER A 407 -3.26 5.13 -14.14
N THR A 408 -3.26 6.42 -13.91
CA THR A 408 -2.08 7.18 -13.48
C THR A 408 -2.29 7.74 -12.08
N ASP A 409 -1.18 8.03 -11.36
CA ASP A 409 -1.23 8.70 -10.06
C ASP A 409 -1.28 10.23 -10.21
N ASP A 410 -1.13 10.76 -11.44
CA ASP A 410 -1.09 12.19 -11.73
C ASP A 410 -2.52 12.73 -11.89
N GLU A 411 -3.02 13.39 -10.85
CA GLU A 411 -4.32 14.06 -10.86
C GLU A 411 -4.35 15.30 -11.77
N GLU A 412 -3.19 15.92 -12.06
CA GLU A 412 -3.11 17.14 -12.89
C GLU A 412 -3.45 16.94 -14.37
N HIS A 413 -3.35 15.71 -14.90
CA HIS A 413 -3.59 15.42 -16.31
C HIS A 413 -4.99 14.89 -16.63
N ALA A 414 -5.84 14.66 -15.62
CA ALA A 414 -7.14 14.03 -15.81
C ALA A 414 -8.24 14.99 -16.32
N GLU A 415 -8.10 16.29 -16.13
CA GLU A 415 -9.15 17.26 -16.44
C GLU A 415 -9.15 17.82 -17.88
N ASP A 416 -8.02 17.75 -18.61
CA ASP A 416 -7.83 18.57 -19.83
C ASP A 416 -7.88 17.83 -21.17
N SER A 417 -8.03 16.52 -21.24
CA SER A 417 -7.80 15.80 -22.51
C SER A 417 -9.04 15.41 -23.33
N SER A 418 -10.26 15.76 -22.91
CA SER A 418 -11.48 15.28 -23.58
C SER A 418 -12.33 16.37 -24.28
N HIS A 419 -11.79 17.54 -24.54
CA HIS A 419 -12.55 18.58 -25.23
C HIS A 419 -12.48 18.39 -26.75
N ILE A 420 -13.65 18.14 -27.36
CA ILE A 420 -13.79 18.22 -28.82
C ILE A 420 -13.75 19.69 -29.19
N LEU A 421 -12.69 20.09 -29.93
CA LEU A 421 -12.60 21.44 -30.47
C LEU A 421 -13.48 21.60 -31.70
N PRO A 422 -14.10 22.78 -31.86
CA PRO A 422 -14.84 23.09 -33.08
C PRO A 422 -13.88 23.21 -34.29
N ALA A 423 -14.44 23.08 -35.47
CA ALA A 423 -13.68 23.27 -36.71
C ALA A 423 -13.38 24.78 -36.93
N LEU A 424 -12.23 25.19 -36.42
CA LEU A 424 -11.70 26.55 -36.65
C LEU A 424 -10.72 26.56 -37.84
N LYS A 425 -10.58 27.72 -38.45
CA LYS A 425 -9.63 27.97 -39.54
C LYS A 425 -8.69 29.14 -39.20
N GLU A 426 -7.52 29.11 -39.77
CA GLU A 426 -6.59 30.24 -39.71
C GLU A 426 -7.26 31.53 -40.21
N GLY A 427 -7.14 32.61 -39.46
CA GLY A 427 -7.77 33.89 -39.74
C GLY A 427 -9.16 34.08 -39.12
N ASP A 428 -9.76 33.05 -38.50
CA ASP A 428 -11.04 33.21 -37.82
C ASP A 428 -10.90 34.19 -36.65
N GLU A 429 -11.79 35.22 -36.60
CA GLU A 429 -11.88 36.14 -35.47
C GLU A 429 -12.76 35.54 -34.38
N LEU A 430 -12.26 35.47 -33.15
CA LEU A 430 -12.94 34.88 -32.00
C LEU A 430 -13.44 35.99 -31.06
N GLN A 431 -14.69 35.86 -30.63
CA GLN A 431 -15.23 36.73 -29.59
C GLN A 431 -14.84 36.22 -28.21
N ARG A 432 -14.14 37.06 -27.46
CA ARG A 432 -13.85 36.77 -26.05
C ARG A 432 -15.12 36.82 -25.22
N ARG A 433 -15.43 35.74 -24.53
CA ARG A 433 -16.51 35.66 -23.55
C ARG A 433 -15.99 35.99 -22.15
N GLU A 434 -14.89 35.35 -21.75
CA GLU A 434 -14.29 35.54 -20.45
C GLU A 434 -12.79 35.17 -20.49
N ILE A 435 -11.96 35.90 -19.78
CA ILE A 435 -10.61 35.48 -19.44
C ILE A 435 -10.53 35.36 -17.93
N LEU A 436 -10.03 34.23 -17.44
CA LEU A 436 -9.86 33.91 -16.02
C LEU A 436 -8.39 33.73 -15.71
N ALA A 437 -7.85 34.56 -14.83
CA ALA A 437 -6.55 34.35 -14.25
C ALA A 437 -6.73 33.77 -12.84
N THR A 438 -6.38 32.52 -12.67
CA THR A 438 -6.54 31.79 -11.42
C THR A 438 -5.20 31.64 -10.74
N GLU A 439 -5.11 32.15 -9.52
CA GLU A 439 -3.96 31.91 -8.66
C GLU A 439 -3.88 30.42 -8.32
N LYS A 440 -2.74 29.83 -8.60
CA LYS A 440 -2.39 28.44 -8.33
C LYS A 440 -1.11 28.42 -7.50
N TYR A 441 -0.82 27.30 -6.92
CA TYR A 441 0.37 27.13 -6.11
C TYR A 441 1.11 25.88 -6.53
N SER A 442 2.43 25.93 -6.49
CA SER A 442 3.23 24.74 -6.67
C SER A 442 2.88 23.71 -5.61
N LEU A 443 2.82 22.43 -6.00
CA LEU A 443 2.43 21.34 -5.13
C LEU A 443 3.67 20.63 -4.58
N ALA A 444 3.62 20.28 -3.29
CA ALA A 444 4.59 19.38 -2.70
C ALA A 444 4.51 18.00 -3.36
N PRO A 445 5.62 17.24 -3.37
CA PRO A 445 5.54 15.84 -3.84
C PRO A 445 4.50 15.07 -3.02
N ALA A 446 3.67 14.29 -3.70
CA ALA A 446 2.64 13.50 -3.04
C ALA A 446 3.24 12.42 -2.12
N ARG A 447 2.61 12.17 -0.97
CA ARG A 447 2.95 11.05 -0.10
C ARG A 447 2.70 9.72 -0.81
N TYR A 448 3.45 8.71 -0.43
CA TYR A 448 3.28 7.38 -1.01
C TYR A 448 1.93 6.76 -0.63
N THR A 449 1.28 6.14 -1.61
CA THR A 449 0.30 5.08 -1.41
C THR A 449 1.03 3.73 -1.38
N GLU A 450 0.35 2.63 -1.02
CA GLU A 450 0.96 1.29 -1.17
C GLU A 450 1.40 1.05 -2.62
N ALA A 451 0.60 1.46 -3.61
CA ALA A 451 0.89 1.31 -5.04
C ALA A 451 2.13 2.10 -5.47
N SER A 452 2.20 3.38 -5.14
CA SER A 452 3.35 4.22 -5.53
C SER A 452 4.63 3.84 -4.77
N LEU A 453 4.52 3.28 -3.55
CA LEU A 453 5.67 2.71 -2.85
C LEU A 453 6.19 1.44 -3.54
N VAL A 454 5.30 0.53 -3.98
CA VAL A 454 5.71 -0.65 -4.77
C VAL A 454 6.46 -0.21 -6.02
N LYS A 455 5.90 0.75 -6.78
CA LYS A 455 6.56 1.31 -7.96
C LYS A 455 7.94 1.87 -7.62
N LYS A 456 8.06 2.65 -6.55
CA LYS A 456 9.33 3.25 -6.14
C LYS A 456 10.37 2.21 -5.73
N LEU A 457 9.95 1.13 -5.05
CA LEU A 457 10.83 0.01 -4.70
C LEU A 457 11.32 -0.72 -5.97
N GLU A 458 10.42 -0.97 -6.91
CA GLU A 458 10.76 -1.57 -8.22
C GLU A 458 11.74 -0.70 -9.01
N ASP A 459 11.46 0.60 -9.15
CA ASP A 459 12.32 1.57 -9.85
C ASP A 459 13.74 1.61 -9.28
N LEU A 460 13.88 1.42 -7.96
CA LEU A 460 15.15 1.38 -7.25
C LEU A 460 15.81 -0.02 -7.26
N GLY A 461 15.15 -1.04 -7.77
CA GLY A 461 15.61 -2.44 -7.73
C GLY A 461 15.57 -3.07 -6.34
N ILE A 462 14.80 -2.49 -5.40
CA ILE A 462 14.69 -2.92 -4.00
C ILE A 462 13.53 -3.91 -3.85
N GLY A 463 13.85 -5.12 -3.43
CA GLY A 463 12.87 -6.20 -3.32
C GLY A 463 12.63 -6.93 -4.65
N ARG A 464 11.69 -7.86 -4.61
CA ARG A 464 11.29 -8.72 -5.74
C ARG A 464 9.79 -9.03 -5.61
N PRO A 465 9.14 -9.63 -6.60
CA PRO A 465 7.73 -9.99 -6.58
C PRO A 465 7.27 -10.67 -5.29
N SER A 466 8.11 -11.49 -4.69
CA SER A 466 7.81 -12.19 -3.42
C SER A 466 7.89 -11.31 -2.16
N THR A 467 8.51 -10.14 -2.22
CA THR A 467 8.82 -9.32 -1.03
C THR A 467 8.09 -8.00 -0.93
N TYR A 468 7.49 -7.46 -2.01
CA TYR A 468 6.79 -6.17 -1.96
C TYR A 468 5.65 -6.16 -0.93
N ALA A 469 4.69 -7.08 -1.07
CA ALA A 469 3.55 -7.16 -0.18
C ALA A 469 3.94 -7.47 1.30
N PRO A 470 4.82 -8.44 1.58
CA PRO A 470 5.33 -8.68 2.93
C PRO A 470 6.01 -7.46 3.56
N THR A 471 6.83 -6.72 2.80
CA THR A 471 7.52 -5.52 3.30
C THR A 471 6.53 -4.45 3.72
N ILE A 472 5.56 -4.10 2.85
CA ILE A 472 4.53 -3.09 3.13
C ILE A 472 3.65 -3.50 4.32
N SER A 473 3.28 -4.78 4.41
CA SER A 473 2.54 -5.29 5.56
C SER A 473 3.35 -5.20 6.86
N THR A 474 4.64 -5.56 6.81
CA THR A 474 5.51 -5.60 7.99
C THR A 474 5.74 -4.22 8.58
N ILE A 475 6.02 -3.19 7.77
CA ILE A 475 6.26 -1.83 8.29
C ILE A 475 5.01 -1.24 8.94
N GLN A 476 3.81 -1.59 8.45
CA GLN A 476 2.53 -1.20 9.06
C GLN A 476 2.23 -2.00 10.33
N GLN A 477 2.42 -3.32 10.32
CA GLN A 477 2.21 -4.18 11.51
C GLN A 477 3.13 -3.80 12.67
N ARG A 478 4.36 -3.36 12.37
CA ARG A 478 5.32 -2.85 13.35
C ARG A 478 5.07 -1.42 13.78
N GLN A 479 4.06 -0.80 13.21
CA GLN A 479 3.70 0.60 13.49
C GLN A 479 4.83 1.61 13.21
N TYR A 480 5.73 1.31 12.28
CA TYR A 480 6.69 2.29 11.78
C TYR A 480 6.04 3.25 10.79
N VAL A 481 5.01 2.76 10.12
CA VAL A 481 4.20 3.48 9.15
C VAL A 481 2.73 3.17 9.43
N VAL A 482 1.87 4.16 9.24
CA VAL A 482 0.43 4.00 9.32
C VAL A 482 -0.22 4.48 8.03
N LYS A 483 -1.31 3.82 7.62
CA LYS A 483 -2.14 4.32 6.53
C LYS A 483 -3.14 5.29 7.11
N GLY A 484 -3.20 6.51 6.56
CA GLY A 484 -4.06 7.56 7.08
C GLY A 484 -4.38 8.62 6.04
N ASP A 485 -5.24 9.54 6.46
CA ASP A 485 -5.62 10.71 5.71
C ASP A 485 -4.99 11.95 6.35
N LYS A 486 -4.61 12.93 5.53
CA LYS A 486 -4.23 14.27 5.99
C LYS A 486 -5.34 15.24 5.61
N THR A 487 -5.85 15.95 6.59
CA THR A 487 -6.70 17.11 6.36
C THR A 487 -5.81 18.23 5.87
N GLY A 488 -6.18 18.85 4.74
CA GLY A 488 -5.47 20.01 4.25
C GLY A 488 -5.67 21.22 5.16
N GLU A 489 -4.93 22.27 4.87
CA GLU A 489 -5.12 23.58 5.49
C GLU A 489 -5.98 24.46 4.55
N GLU A 490 -6.89 25.25 5.12
CA GLU A 490 -7.70 26.17 4.36
C GLU A 490 -6.79 27.28 3.80
N ARG A 491 -6.77 27.40 2.48
CA ARG A 491 -6.03 28.44 1.75
C ARG A 491 -6.98 29.23 0.88
N THR A 492 -6.84 30.55 0.91
CA THR A 492 -7.57 31.46 0.02
C THR A 492 -6.73 31.72 -1.23
N PHE A 493 -7.36 31.69 -2.39
CA PHE A 493 -6.74 32.01 -3.67
C PHE A 493 -7.60 32.98 -4.48
N THR A 494 -6.98 33.71 -5.37
CA THR A 494 -7.57 34.77 -6.18
C THR A 494 -7.96 34.27 -7.56
N ILE A 495 -9.09 34.73 -8.05
CA ILE A 495 -9.51 34.59 -9.45
C ILE A 495 -9.86 35.97 -9.98
N ASP A 496 -9.09 36.44 -10.95
CA ASP A 496 -9.39 37.63 -11.70
C ASP A 496 -10.12 37.27 -12.99
N SER A 497 -11.25 37.90 -13.23
CA SER A 497 -12.11 37.63 -14.40
C SER A 497 -12.30 38.90 -15.22
N LEU A 498 -11.95 38.84 -16.51
CA LEU A 498 -12.28 39.85 -17.49
C LEU A 498 -13.50 39.44 -18.30
N LYS A 499 -14.63 40.14 -18.09
CA LYS A 499 -15.86 40.02 -18.87
C LYS A 499 -16.24 41.36 -19.52
N GLY A 500 -16.43 41.37 -20.82
CA GLY A 500 -16.56 42.65 -21.54
C GLY A 500 -15.33 43.50 -21.27
N ILE A 501 -15.48 44.70 -20.72
CA ILE A 501 -14.41 45.61 -20.34
C ILE A 501 -14.14 45.61 -18.84
N LYS A 502 -14.87 44.81 -18.05
CA LYS A 502 -14.81 44.82 -16.59
C LYS A 502 -13.92 43.72 -16.08
N ILE A 503 -12.90 44.09 -15.31
CA ILE A 503 -12.09 43.16 -14.50
C ILE A 503 -12.73 43.08 -13.12
N THR A 504 -12.94 41.87 -12.64
CA THR A 504 -13.48 41.59 -11.29
C THR A 504 -12.64 40.55 -10.62
N GLN A 505 -12.31 40.77 -9.34
CA GLN A 505 -11.59 39.85 -8.51
C GLN A 505 -12.53 39.10 -7.57
N LYS A 506 -12.32 37.79 -7.42
CA LYS A 506 -13.03 36.94 -6.47
C LYS A 506 -12.03 36.12 -5.67
N LEU A 507 -12.27 36.07 -4.36
CA LEU A 507 -11.54 35.19 -3.47
C LEU A 507 -12.30 33.86 -3.33
N LYS A 508 -11.59 32.75 -3.48
CA LYS A 508 -12.10 31.40 -3.23
C LYS A 508 -11.22 30.68 -2.22
N LYS A 509 -11.78 29.70 -1.56
CA LYS A 509 -11.08 28.86 -0.59
C LYS A 509 -10.92 27.45 -1.11
N GLU A 510 -9.79 26.83 -0.80
CA GLU A 510 -9.51 25.42 -1.07
C GLU A 510 -8.86 24.75 0.15
N MET A 511 -8.91 23.44 0.22
CA MET A 511 -8.20 22.66 1.23
C MET A 511 -6.86 22.20 0.66
N ALA A 512 -5.81 23.01 0.84
CA ALA A 512 -4.47 22.71 0.34
C ALA A 512 -3.82 21.55 1.09
N GLY A 513 -3.19 20.62 0.37
CA GLY A 513 -2.46 19.51 0.96
C GLY A 513 -3.33 18.41 1.57
N SER A 514 -4.64 18.38 1.26
CA SER A 514 -5.51 17.28 1.63
C SER A 514 -5.14 16.01 0.86
N GLU A 515 -4.89 14.91 1.56
CA GLU A 515 -4.53 13.63 0.96
C GLU A 515 -5.26 12.49 1.67
N LYS A 516 -5.67 11.44 0.92
CA LYS A 516 -6.38 10.28 1.46
C LYS A 516 -5.60 9.00 1.23
N GLY A 517 -5.65 8.07 2.21
CA GLY A 517 -5.11 6.72 2.07
C GLY A 517 -3.60 6.65 1.92
N LYS A 518 -2.86 7.62 2.43
CA LYS A 518 -1.40 7.73 2.30
C LYS A 518 -0.66 6.98 3.41
N LEU A 519 0.58 6.62 3.13
CA LEU A 519 1.50 6.04 4.10
C LEU A 519 2.24 7.16 4.83
N LEU A 520 2.03 7.24 6.13
CA LEU A 520 2.57 8.25 7.02
C LEU A 520 3.58 7.61 7.96
N PRO A 521 4.79 8.19 8.14
CA PRO A 521 5.72 7.68 9.13
C PRO A 521 5.18 8.02 10.53
N THR A 522 5.42 7.12 11.48
CA THR A 522 5.17 7.39 12.89
C THR A 522 6.41 7.95 13.55
N ASP A 523 6.28 8.60 14.70
CA ASP A 523 7.46 9.06 15.45
C ASP A 523 8.46 7.96 15.74
N ILE A 524 7.99 6.75 16.10
CA ILE A 524 8.90 5.62 16.32
C ILE A 524 9.55 5.14 15.02
N GLY A 525 8.85 5.23 13.89
CA GLY A 525 9.42 4.94 12.57
C GLY A 525 10.52 5.93 12.21
N ILE A 526 10.33 7.21 12.47
CA ILE A 526 11.32 8.28 12.27
C ILE A 526 12.56 8.05 13.14
N VAL A 527 12.37 7.83 14.45
CA VAL A 527 13.46 7.61 15.39
C VAL A 527 14.28 6.37 15.03
N VAL A 528 13.64 5.28 14.64
CA VAL A 528 14.34 4.05 14.21
C VAL A 528 15.09 4.31 12.89
N ASN A 529 14.48 5.01 11.94
CA ASN A 529 15.13 5.40 10.69
C ASN A 529 16.41 6.20 10.96
N ASP A 530 16.33 7.25 11.78
CA ASP A 530 17.46 8.14 12.05
C ASP A 530 18.57 7.42 12.78
N PHE A 531 18.23 6.61 13.78
CA PHE A 531 19.19 5.77 14.47
C PHE A 531 19.95 4.83 13.52
N LEU A 532 19.22 4.18 12.61
CA LEU A 532 19.83 3.27 11.63
C LEU A 532 20.64 4.03 10.57
N MET A 533 20.19 5.19 10.13
CA MET A 533 20.93 6.05 9.20
C MET A 533 22.25 6.55 9.78
N GLU A 534 22.26 6.91 11.06
CA GLU A 534 23.45 7.40 11.77
C GLU A 534 24.46 6.28 12.01
N ASN A 535 24.00 5.10 12.43
CA ASN A 535 24.87 4.03 12.92
C ASN A 535 25.13 2.91 11.91
N PHE A 536 24.27 2.74 10.89
CA PHE A 536 24.34 1.69 9.87
C PHE A 536 24.03 2.22 8.46
N PRO A 537 24.74 3.27 8.01
CA PRO A 537 24.43 3.93 6.73
C PRO A 537 24.54 2.97 5.54
N ASN A 538 25.41 1.96 5.58
CA ASN A 538 25.55 0.96 4.53
C ASN A 538 24.28 0.11 4.37
N ILE A 539 23.73 -0.38 5.48
CA ILE A 539 22.48 -1.19 5.47
C ILE A 539 21.29 -0.36 4.99
N MET A 540 21.30 0.94 5.29
CA MET A 540 20.23 1.87 4.90
C MET A 540 20.37 2.39 3.47
N ASN A 541 21.49 2.10 2.78
CA ASN A 541 21.75 2.57 1.42
C ASN A 541 20.86 1.84 0.40
N TYR A 542 20.19 2.60 -0.48
CA TYR A 542 19.34 2.07 -1.55
C TYR A 542 20.13 1.18 -2.51
N ASN A 543 21.30 1.64 -2.96
CA ASN A 543 22.13 0.90 -3.90
C ASN A 543 22.62 -0.43 -3.28
N PHE A 544 23.01 -0.42 -2.01
CA PHE A 544 23.41 -1.65 -1.32
C PHE A 544 22.28 -2.69 -1.36
N THR A 545 21.05 -2.29 -1.05
CA THR A 545 19.90 -3.20 -1.06
C THR A 545 19.63 -3.73 -2.47
N ALA A 546 19.71 -2.88 -3.50
CA ALA A 546 19.57 -3.28 -4.89
C ALA A 546 20.69 -4.24 -5.35
N ASP A 547 21.93 -3.97 -4.97
CA ASP A 547 23.10 -4.81 -5.27
C ASP A 547 22.99 -6.19 -4.61
N VAL A 548 22.47 -6.25 -3.38
CA VAL A 548 22.20 -7.51 -2.69
C VAL A 548 21.14 -8.34 -3.45
N GLU A 549 20.07 -7.70 -3.91
CA GLU A 549 19.06 -8.40 -4.71
C GLU A 549 19.64 -8.95 -6.02
N LYS A 550 20.50 -8.16 -6.68
CA LYS A 550 21.24 -8.61 -7.85
C LYS A 550 22.20 -9.75 -7.54
N LYS A 551 22.85 -9.71 -6.36
CA LYS A 551 23.75 -10.79 -5.92
C LYS A 551 22.98 -12.11 -5.73
N PHE A 552 21.73 -12.06 -5.22
CA PHE A 552 20.89 -13.24 -5.13
C PHE A 552 20.52 -13.77 -6.53
N ASP A 553 20.38 -12.90 -7.53
CA ASP A 553 20.18 -13.31 -8.91
C ASP A 553 21.46 -13.99 -9.46
N ASP A 554 22.65 -13.43 -9.23
CA ASP A 554 23.94 -14.03 -9.58
C ASP A 554 24.13 -15.43 -8.95
N ILE A 555 23.69 -15.62 -7.70
CA ILE A 555 23.71 -16.93 -7.02
C ILE A 555 22.74 -17.90 -7.70
N ALA A 556 21.52 -17.44 -8.03
CA ALA A 556 20.52 -18.26 -8.71
C ALA A 556 20.98 -18.73 -10.10
N GLU A 557 21.86 -17.95 -10.77
CA GLU A 557 22.49 -18.28 -12.05
C GLU A 557 23.79 -19.08 -11.89
N GLY A 558 24.22 -19.37 -10.67
CA GLY A 558 25.47 -20.12 -10.37
C GLY A 558 26.76 -19.32 -10.56
N LYS A 559 26.69 -17.99 -10.69
CA LYS A 559 27.85 -17.10 -10.90
C LYS A 559 28.61 -16.79 -9.63
N THR A 560 28.00 -16.97 -8.45
CA THR A 560 28.56 -16.62 -7.15
C THR A 560 28.30 -17.72 -6.14
N GLU A 561 29.33 -18.08 -5.39
CA GLU A 561 29.20 -18.97 -4.23
C GLU A 561 28.73 -18.16 -3.02
N TRP A 562 27.58 -18.56 -2.46
CA TRP A 562 26.83 -17.73 -1.51
C TRP A 562 27.47 -17.68 -0.10
N THR A 563 28.09 -18.78 0.38
CA THR A 563 28.65 -18.81 1.74
C THR A 563 29.87 -17.94 1.85
N ASN A 564 30.74 -17.88 0.83
CA ASN A 564 31.89 -16.98 0.79
C ASN A 564 31.46 -15.52 0.76
N TRP A 565 30.48 -15.19 -0.07
CA TRP A 565 29.91 -13.83 -0.09
C TRP A 565 29.32 -13.44 1.26
N MET A 566 28.63 -14.36 1.93
CA MET A 566 28.05 -14.12 3.24
C MET A 566 29.10 -13.86 4.32
N LYS A 567 30.22 -14.63 4.29
CA LYS A 567 31.38 -14.42 5.19
C LYS A 567 32.01 -13.04 4.98
N ASP A 568 32.17 -12.62 3.74
CA ASP A 568 32.72 -11.31 3.42
C ASP A 568 31.79 -10.17 3.87
N PHE A 569 30.48 -10.33 3.73
CA PHE A 569 29.52 -9.39 4.28
C PHE A 569 29.63 -9.30 5.82
N ASP A 570 29.64 -10.43 6.51
CA ASP A 570 29.66 -10.45 7.98
C ASP A 570 30.96 -9.90 8.56
N LYS A 571 32.12 -10.09 7.90
CA LYS A 571 33.39 -9.48 8.28
C LYS A 571 33.33 -7.94 8.33
N GLY A 572 32.57 -7.30 7.47
CA GLY A 572 32.36 -5.86 7.48
C GLY A 572 31.30 -5.44 8.49
N PHE A 573 30.22 -6.21 8.61
CA PHE A 573 29.05 -5.85 9.39
C PHE A 573 29.20 -6.10 10.91
N GLU A 574 29.85 -7.19 11.31
CA GLU A 574 30.03 -7.53 12.73
C GLU A 574 30.79 -6.48 13.53
N PRO A 575 31.91 -5.88 13.02
CA PRO A 575 32.59 -4.78 13.72
C PRO A 575 31.71 -3.57 13.94
N GLU A 576 30.92 -3.14 12.93
CA GLU A 576 29.98 -2.02 13.06
C GLU A 576 28.94 -2.30 14.17
N VAL A 577 28.41 -3.53 14.22
CA VAL A 577 27.46 -3.96 15.25
C VAL A 577 28.06 -3.86 16.64
N LYS A 578 29.32 -4.33 16.84
CA LYS A 578 30.01 -4.30 18.12
C LYS A 578 30.31 -2.87 18.57
N GLU A 579 30.81 -2.03 17.68
CA GLU A 579 31.10 -0.62 17.95
C GLU A 579 29.84 0.11 18.47
N VAL A 580 28.70 -0.04 17.77
CA VAL A 580 27.45 0.59 18.18
C VAL A 580 26.91 0.03 19.50
N LEU A 581 27.08 -1.27 19.76
CA LEU A 581 26.66 -1.88 21.03
C LEU A 581 27.49 -1.35 22.22
N GLU A 582 28.79 -1.16 22.06
CA GLU A 582 29.71 -0.72 23.10
C GLU A 582 29.72 0.78 23.31
N ALA A 583 29.35 1.57 22.29
CA ALA A 583 29.27 3.02 22.38
C ALA A 583 28.39 3.48 23.55
N ARG A 584 28.91 4.38 24.40
CA ARG A 584 28.11 5.05 25.43
C ARG A 584 27.31 6.17 24.80
N ASN A 585 26.01 6.03 24.74
CA ASN A 585 25.14 7.10 24.24
C ASN A 585 25.09 8.22 25.27
N GLN A 586 25.48 9.42 24.90
CA GLN A 586 25.30 10.63 25.70
C GLN A 586 23.81 11.05 25.77
N HIS A 587 23.01 10.75 24.72
CA HIS A 587 21.58 11.01 24.68
C HIS A 587 20.84 9.76 24.18
N LYS A 588 19.57 9.58 24.58
CA LYS A 588 18.70 8.52 24.05
C LYS A 588 18.28 8.89 22.64
N ALA A 589 18.30 7.91 21.75
CA ALA A 589 17.82 8.10 20.38
C ALA A 589 16.38 8.67 20.38
N GLY A 590 16.13 9.70 19.57
CA GLY A 590 14.84 10.35 19.46
C GLY A 590 14.50 11.31 20.60
N GLU A 591 15.48 11.74 21.40
CA GLU A 591 15.31 12.82 22.38
C GLU A 591 15.73 14.15 21.75
N ARG A 592 14.80 15.13 21.70
CA ARG A 592 15.03 16.48 21.21
C ARG A 592 14.81 17.49 22.32
N ASN A 593 15.81 18.34 22.58
CA ASN A 593 15.69 19.46 23.50
C ASN A 593 14.95 20.61 22.80
N LEU A 594 13.84 21.06 23.37
CA LEU A 594 13.01 22.16 22.85
C LEU A 594 13.42 23.52 23.39
N GLY A 595 14.23 23.55 24.46
CA GLY A 595 14.59 24.76 25.21
C GLY A 595 14.24 24.61 26.69
N ASN A 596 14.11 25.73 27.39
CA ASN A 596 13.79 25.75 28.82
C ASN A 596 12.38 26.33 29.04
N ASP A 597 11.65 25.76 30.01
CA ASP A 597 10.36 26.34 30.49
C ASP A 597 10.61 27.74 31.08
N PRO A 598 9.99 28.78 30.51
CA PRO A 598 10.20 30.16 31.01
C PRO A 598 9.83 30.40 32.48
N ARG A 599 8.96 29.55 33.04
CA ARG A 599 8.49 29.70 34.45
C ARG A 599 9.46 29.05 35.45
N THR A 600 10.01 27.89 35.09
CA THR A 600 10.80 27.07 36.01
C THR A 600 12.29 27.07 35.70
N GLY A 601 12.70 27.51 34.49
CA GLY A 601 14.06 27.41 33.98
C GLY A 601 14.49 25.98 33.66
N LYS A 602 13.63 24.97 33.86
CA LYS A 602 13.95 23.56 33.63
C LYS A 602 13.94 23.21 32.14
N PRO A 603 14.84 22.32 31.67
CA PRO A 603 14.85 21.91 30.27
C PRO A 603 13.59 21.13 29.89
N VAL A 604 13.14 21.34 28.64
CA VAL A 604 11.98 20.68 28.05
C VAL A 604 12.45 19.77 26.92
N PHE A 605 12.13 18.50 27.02
CA PHE A 605 12.50 17.48 26.03
C PHE A 605 11.25 16.84 25.43
N VAL A 606 11.30 16.51 24.15
CA VAL A 606 10.36 15.56 23.56
C VAL A 606 11.11 14.28 23.22
N LYS A 607 10.50 13.12 23.50
CA LYS A 607 11.13 11.80 23.32
C LYS A 607 10.13 10.66 23.26
N ILE A 608 10.63 9.48 22.87
CA ILE A 608 9.84 8.24 22.93
C ILE A 608 9.82 7.71 24.36
N GLY A 609 8.67 7.74 25.00
CA GLY A 609 8.41 7.11 26.28
C GLY A 609 7.96 5.66 26.16
N ARG A 610 7.69 5.01 27.31
CA ARG A 610 7.22 3.61 27.38
C ARG A 610 5.91 3.40 26.60
N PHE A 611 5.00 4.37 26.62
CA PHE A 611 3.66 4.26 26.04
C PHE A 611 3.48 5.08 24.76
N GLY A 612 4.53 5.68 24.23
CA GLY A 612 4.52 6.51 23.03
C GLY A 612 5.32 7.79 23.19
N PRO A 613 5.25 8.75 22.26
CA PRO A 613 5.92 10.03 22.33
C PRO A 613 5.42 10.84 23.53
N VAL A 614 6.34 11.48 24.26
CA VAL A 614 6.06 12.30 25.44
C VAL A 614 6.91 13.56 25.45
N VAL A 615 6.38 14.62 26.03
CA VAL A 615 7.13 15.80 26.43
C VAL A 615 7.49 15.64 27.90
N GLN A 616 8.72 16.01 28.26
CA GLN A 616 9.25 15.98 29.61
C GLN A 616 9.74 17.37 30.02
N ILE A 617 9.37 17.86 31.19
CA ILE A 617 9.97 19.04 31.84
C ILE A 617 10.86 18.59 32.98
N GLY A 618 12.09 19.06 32.98
CA GLY A 618 13.11 18.70 33.98
C GLY A 618 13.87 17.41 33.63
N SER A 619 14.93 17.17 34.36
CA SER A 619 15.82 16.00 34.19
C SER A 619 15.69 15.02 35.35
N ALA A 620 16.22 13.81 35.18
CA ALA A 620 16.28 12.82 36.29
C ALA A 620 17.28 13.24 37.39
N GLU A 621 18.14 14.21 37.13
CA GLU A 621 19.13 14.76 38.06
C GLU A 621 18.59 15.91 38.89
N ASP A 622 17.42 16.44 38.55
CA ASP A 622 16.76 17.51 39.27
C ASP A 622 16.26 17.02 40.63
N LYS A 623 16.21 17.92 41.61
CA LYS A 623 15.63 17.63 42.97
C LYS A 623 14.18 17.19 42.92
N ASP A 624 13.42 17.74 41.98
CA ASP A 624 12.04 17.40 41.73
C ASP A 624 11.90 16.36 40.62
N LYS A 625 10.95 15.45 40.76
CA LYS A 625 10.67 14.46 39.69
C LYS A 625 10.26 15.16 38.41
N PRO A 626 10.77 14.70 37.23
CA PRO A 626 10.37 15.22 35.94
C PRO A 626 8.85 15.10 35.75
N GLN A 627 8.25 16.09 35.09
CA GLN A 627 6.85 16.04 34.66
C GLN A 627 6.76 15.50 33.24
N PHE A 628 5.69 14.76 32.91
CA PHE A 628 5.48 14.16 31.62
C PHE A 628 4.09 14.47 31.09
N ALA A 629 4.00 14.84 29.82
CA ALA A 629 2.76 14.96 29.08
C ALA A 629 2.83 14.11 27.81
N GLN A 630 1.73 13.44 27.46
CA GLN A 630 1.63 12.64 26.25
C GLN A 630 1.56 13.56 25.03
N LEU A 631 2.32 13.24 23.98
CA LEU A 631 2.22 13.94 22.70
C LEU A 631 0.94 13.52 21.98
N PRO A 632 0.06 14.45 21.58
CA PRO A 632 -1.13 14.14 20.80
C PRO A 632 -0.79 13.55 19.44
N SER A 633 -1.71 12.78 18.86
CA SER A 633 -1.50 12.05 17.60
C SER A 633 -1.39 12.94 16.36
N ASP A 634 -1.81 14.19 16.44
CA ASP A 634 -1.71 15.23 15.42
C ASP A 634 -0.38 15.99 15.47
N LYS A 635 0.41 15.82 16.53
CA LYS A 635 1.74 16.40 16.72
C LYS A 635 2.82 15.36 16.56
N SER A 636 4.00 15.77 16.08
CA SER A 636 5.18 14.92 15.88
C SER A 636 6.34 15.39 16.76
N ILE A 637 7.20 14.44 17.17
CA ILE A 637 8.48 14.75 17.85
C ILE A 637 9.32 15.74 17.02
N GLU A 638 9.29 15.65 15.70
CA GLU A 638 10.10 16.50 14.83
C GLU A 638 9.61 17.94 14.77
N THR A 639 8.30 18.16 14.81
CA THR A 639 7.72 19.46 14.47
C THR A 639 7.22 20.24 15.66
N ILE A 640 6.96 19.61 16.83
CA ILE A 640 6.46 20.29 18.00
C ILE A 640 7.40 21.41 18.47
N THR A 641 6.86 22.59 18.73
CA THR A 641 7.60 23.74 19.27
C THR A 641 7.62 23.71 20.81
N LEU A 642 8.45 24.56 21.42
CA LEU A 642 8.49 24.71 22.87
C LEU A 642 7.14 25.19 23.43
N GLU A 643 6.53 26.16 22.77
CA GLU A 643 5.24 26.74 23.16
C GLU A 643 4.14 25.68 23.16
N GLU A 644 4.04 24.93 22.06
CA GLU A 644 3.08 23.83 21.92
C GLU A 644 3.30 22.74 22.97
N ALA A 645 4.56 22.41 23.25
CA ALA A 645 4.93 21.43 24.26
C ALA A 645 4.53 21.85 25.66
N LEU A 646 4.69 23.13 25.99
CA LEU A 646 4.29 23.69 27.31
C LEU A 646 2.76 23.72 27.49
N GLU A 647 2.01 23.93 26.38
CA GLU A 647 0.54 23.88 26.43
C GLU A 647 0.01 22.52 26.91
N LEU A 648 0.71 21.41 26.59
CA LEU A 648 0.31 20.06 27.01
C LEU A 648 0.29 19.88 28.55
N PHE A 649 1.06 20.70 29.29
CA PHE A 649 1.13 20.66 30.75
C PHE A 649 0.03 21.47 31.42
N LYS A 650 -0.82 22.18 30.67
CA LYS A 650 -2.04 22.80 31.17
C LYS A 650 -3.14 21.78 31.49
N LEU A 651 -2.97 20.54 31.00
CA LEU A 651 -3.81 19.41 31.37
C LEU A 651 -3.12 18.56 32.47
N PRO A 652 -3.87 17.94 33.42
CA PRO A 652 -5.33 17.94 33.55
C PRO A 652 -5.88 19.29 34.03
N ARG A 653 -7.07 19.67 33.54
CA ARG A 653 -7.78 20.90 33.88
C ARG A 653 -9.14 20.56 34.51
N GLU A 654 -9.41 21.09 35.67
CA GLU A 654 -10.72 21.02 36.35
C GLU A 654 -11.65 22.07 35.75
N LEU A 655 -12.82 21.65 35.29
CA LEU A 655 -13.81 22.53 34.67
C LEU A 655 -14.82 23.05 35.69
N GLY A 656 -15.04 22.34 36.80
CA GLY A 656 -16.05 22.56 37.80
C GLY A 656 -16.78 21.29 38.19
N ASP A 657 -17.81 21.39 38.99
CA ASP A 657 -18.54 20.22 39.47
C ASP A 657 -19.84 19.99 38.71
N TYR A 658 -20.12 18.73 38.42
CA TYR A 658 -21.37 18.23 37.86
C TYR A 658 -21.86 17.05 38.69
N GLU A 659 -23.12 17.11 39.18
CA GLU A 659 -23.69 16.11 40.09
C GLU A 659 -22.86 15.95 41.40
N GLY A 660 -22.21 17.01 41.86
CA GLY A 660 -21.37 16.97 43.06
C GLY A 660 -20.01 16.29 42.88
N ILE A 661 -19.60 16.03 41.65
CA ILE A 661 -18.33 15.39 41.29
C ILE A 661 -17.59 16.28 40.29
N THR A 662 -16.31 16.52 40.55
CA THR A 662 -15.48 17.37 39.69
C THR A 662 -15.30 16.76 38.31
N VAL A 663 -15.54 17.56 37.27
CA VAL A 663 -15.30 17.24 35.87
C VAL A 663 -13.90 17.68 35.52
N THR A 664 -13.08 16.73 35.09
CA THR A 664 -11.67 16.95 34.71
C THR A 664 -11.42 16.63 33.26
N VAL A 665 -10.77 17.54 32.56
CA VAL A 665 -10.26 17.30 31.20
C VAL A 665 -8.80 16.86 31.26
N SER A 666 -8.47 15.83 30.57
CA SER A 666 -7.10 15.30 30.49
C SER A 666 -6.80 14.67 29.09
N SER A 667 -5.57 14.35 28.85
CA SER A 667 -5.14 13.65 27.63
C SER A 667 -4.58 12.26 27.95
N GLY A 668 -4.88 11.28 27.12
CA GLY A 668 -4.44 9.90 27.30
C GLY A 668 -4.09 9.22 25.97
N ARG A 669 -3.74 7.93 26.06
CA ARG A 669 -3.31 7.11 24.91
C ARG A 669 -4.28 7.14 23.71
N TYR A 670 -5.56 7.34 23.96
CA TYR A 670 -6.62 7.31 22.95
C TYR A 670 -7.11 8.73 22.57
N GLY A 671 -6.40 9.76 22.99
CA GLY A 671 -6.73 11.17 22.79
C GLY A 671 -7.24 11.87 24.04
N PRO A 672 -7.67 13.14 23.91
CA PRO A 672 -8.23 13.91 25.02
C PRO A 672 -9.57 13.34 25.48
N TYR A 673 -9.81 13.43 26.77
CA TYR A 673 -11.01 12.91 27.42
C TYR A 673 -11.46 13.76 28.59
N ILE A 674 -12.74 13.64 28.92
CA ILE A 674 -13.36 14.13 30.14
C ILE A 674 -13.44 12.95 31.10
N LEU A 675 -12.98 13.17 32.33
CA LEU A 675 -13.15 12.24 33.45
C LEU A 675 -14.24 12.77 34.37
N HIS A 676 -15.32 12.01 34.57
CA HIS A 676 -16.39 12.29 35.52
C HIS A 676 -16.88 10.96 36.12
N ASN A 677 -16.99 10.91 37.44
CA ASN A 677 -17.44 9.71 38.16
C ASN A 677 -16.74 8.41 37.74
N ARG A 678 -15.41 8.44 37.62
CA ARG A 678 -14.57 7.32 37.16
C ARG A 678 -14.88 6.82 35.72
N LYS A 679 -15.72 7.53 34.97
CA LYS A 679 -16.01 7.26 33.57
C LYS A 679 -15.24 8.23 32.68
N TYR A 680 -14.72 7.70 31.56
CA TYR A 680 -13.96 8.46 30.56
C TYR A 680 -14.85 8.76 29.37
N VAL A 681 -15.00 10.02 28.99
CA VAL A 681 -15.73 10.47 27.78
C VAL A 681 -14.74 11.06 26.80
N SER A 682 -14.62 10.50 25.60
CA SER A 682 -13.74 11.04 24.58
C SER A 682 -14.21 12.42 24.11
N ILE A 683 -13.28 13.35 23.97
CA ILE A 683 -13.55 14.67 23.39
C ILE A 683 -13.49 14.55 21.86
N PRO A 684 -14.52 14.98 21.13
CA PRO A 684 -14.52 15.02 19.68
C PRO A 684 -13.37 15.89 19.12
N LYS A 685 -12.99 15.67 17.87
CA LYS A 685 -11.88 16.42 17.24
C LYS A 685 -12.20 17.91 17.03
N GLU A 686 -13.47 18.23 17.00
CA GLU A 686 -13.99 19.59 16.82
C GLU A 686 -13.87 20.43 18.11
N ASP A 687 -13.76 19.76 19.27
CA ASP A 687 -13.63 20.40 20.58
C ASP A 687 -12.16 20.41 21.06
N ASP A 688 -11.66 21.57 21.42
CA ASP A 688 -10.30 21.71 21.96
C ASP A 688 -10.29 21.45 23.49
N PRO A 689 -9.51 20.47 23.98
CA PRO A 689 -9.43 20.12 25.39
C PRO A 689 -8.92 21.29 26.29
N LEU A 690 -8.20 22.26 25.73
CA LEU A 690 -7.68 23.39 26.45
C LEU A 690 -8.72 24.50 26.64
N THR A 691 -9.72 24.57 25.79
CA THR A 691 -10.73 25.63 25.79
C THR A 691 -12.15 25.17 26.08
N ILE A 692 -12.40 23.84 26.04
CA ILE A 692 -13.73 23.24 26.29
C ILE A 692 -14.32 23.77 27.63
N THR A 693 -15.60 24.14 27.60
CA THR A 693 -16.33 24.63 28.76
C THR A 693 -16.98 23.50 29.59
N LEU A 694 -17.36 23.79 30.82
CA LEU A 694 -18.09 22.84 31.67
C LEU A 694 -19.40 22.40 31.01
N ASP A 695 -20.16 23.36 30.44
CA ASP A 695 -21.45 23.08 29.80
C ASP A 695 -21.29 22.09 28.66
N ARG A 696 -20.29 22.30 27.77
CA ARG A 696 -20.00 21.39 26.66
C ARG A 696 -19.53 20.01 27.14
N ALA A 697 -18.73 19.96 28.21
CA ALA A 697 -18.32 18.71 28.83
C ALA A 697 -19.53 17.93 29.41
N ILE A 698 -20.50 18.62 30.02
CA ILE A 698 -21.74 18.01 30.52
C ILE A 698 -22.58 17.47 29.37
N GLU A 699 -22.68 18.18 28.25
CA GLU A 699 -23.36 17.67 27.03
C GLU A 699 -22.74 16.34 26.56
N LEU A 700 -21.42 16.28 26.40
CA LEU A 700 -20.72 15.09 26.00
C LEU A 700 -20.89 13.92 26.99
N ILE A 701 -20.94 14.21 28.31
CA ILE A 701 -21.23 13.20 29.34
C ILE A 701 -22.65 12.66 29.18
N LYS A 702 -23.63 13.52 28.92
CA LYS A 702 -25.04 13.13 28.70
C LYS A 702 -25.19 12.31 27.44
N GLU A 703 -24.63 12.78 26.31
CA GLU A 703 -24.65 12.05 25.04
C GLU A 703 -24.09 10.64 25.19
N LYS A 704 -22.99 10.49 25.93
CA LYS A 704 -22.41 9.18 26.18
C LYS A 704 -23.30 8.29 27.05
N ARG A 705 -23.92 8.84 28.09
CA ARG A 705 -24.86 8.11 28.95
C ARG A 705 -26.08 7.61 28.13
N GLU A 706 -26.68 8.49 27.32
CA GLU A 706 -27.79 8.14 26.45
C GLU A 706 -27.38 7.06 25.42
N ALA A 707 -26.16 7.16 24.89
CA ALA A 707 -25.62 6.15 23.96
C ALA A 707 -25.37 4.80 24.67
N GLU A 708 -24.92 4.83 25.92
CA GLU A 708 -24.78 3.63 26.74
C GLU A 708 -26.15 3.02 27.07
N GLU A 709 -27.16 3.80 27.42
CA GLU A 709 -28.54 3.34 27.66
C GLU A 709 -29.15 2.73 26.41
N LYS A 710 -29.05 3.39 25.26
CA LYS A 710 -29.52 2.87 23.95
C LYS A 710 -28.77 1.62 23.49
N ARG A 711 -27.62 1.35 24.07
CA ARG A 711 -26.84 0.15 23.79
C ARG A 711 -27.40 -1.08 24.52
N HIS A 712 -27.93 -0.92 25.73
CA HIS A 712 -28.53 -1.98 26.51
C HIS A 712 -30.00 -2.13 26.10
N LEU A 713 -30.29 -3.13 25.25
CA LEU A 713 -31.64 -3.40 24.78
C LEU A 713 -32.46 -4.17 25.81
N LYS A 714 -31.86 -5.16 26.48
CA LYS A 714 -32.53 -5.97 27.51
C LYS A 714 -31.53 -6.58 28.49
N VAL A 715 -31.90 -6.57 29.76
CA VAL A 715 -31.23 -7.28 30.86
C VAL A 715 -32.21 -8.34 31.36
N PHE A 716 -31.73 -9.50 31.77
CA PHE A 716 -32.57 -10.60 32.24
C PHE A 716 -32.48 -10.73 33.74
N ASP A 717 -33.65 -10.77 34.41
CA ASP A 717 -33.74 -10.95 35.85
C ASP A 717 -33.34 -12.37 36.29
N GLU A 718 -33.40 -13.33 35.37
CA GLU A 718 -33.08 -14.74 35.58
C GLU A 718 -31.57 -15.00 35.67
N ASP A 719 -30.77 -14.21 35.02
CA ASP A 719 -29.30 -14.31 35.03
C ASP A 719 -28.65 -12.93 34.70
N ASP A 720 -28.06 -12.31 35.71
CA ASP A 720 -27.40 -11.01 35.65
C ASP A 720 -26.18 -10.98 34.73
N LYS A 721 -25.73 -12.12 34.25
CA LYS A 721 -24.64 -12.26 33.27
C LYS A 721 -25.10 -12.21 31.82
N MET A 722 -26.42 -12.21 31.59
CA MET A 722 -27.01 -12.19 30.24
C MET A 722 -27.66 -10.82 29.97
N GLU A 723 -27.24 -10.24 28.87
CA GLU A 723 -27.84 -9.00 28.36
C GLU A 723 -27.87 -8.99 26.83
N ILE A 724 -28.84 -8.29 26.26
CA ILE A 724 -28.90 -8.00 24.83
C ILE A 724 -28.39 -6.58 24.60
N LEU A 725 -27.34 -6.48 23.79
CA LEU A 725 -26.68 -5.22 23.48
C LEU A 725 -26.81 -4.88 21.99
N ASN A 726 -26.99 -3.60 21.70
CA ASN A 726 -26.91 -3.10 20.33
C ASN A 726 -25.46 -2.80 19.94
N GLY A 727 -24.97 -3.38 18.87
CA GLY A 727 -23.60 -3.25 18.39
C GLY A 727 -23.53 -2.68 16.96
N LYS A 728 -22.31 -2.34 16.53
CA LYS A 728 -22.03 -1.81 15.16
C LYS A 728 -22.60 -2.65 14.03
N TYR A 729 -22.82 -3.96 14.24
CA TYR A 729 -23.30 -4.92 13.24
C TYR A 729 -24.70 -5.47 13.56
N GLY A 730 -25.44 -4.79 14.44
CA GLY A 730 -26.77 -5.14 14.94
C GLY A 730 -26.73 -5.75 16.36
N PRO A 731 -27.92 -6.09 16.89
CA PRO A 731 -28.06 -6.62 18.24
C PRO A 731 -27.35 -7.97 18.43
N TYR A 732 -26.82 -8.19 19.64
CA TYR A 732 -26.13 -9.41 20.03
C TYR A 732 -26.34 -9.71 21.52
N ILE A 733 -26.23 -11.00 21.89
CA ILE A 733 -26.31 -11.45 23.26
C ILE A 733 -24.90 -11.41 23.86
N ALA A 734 -24.72 -10.71 24.96
CA ALA A 734 -23.54 -10.80 25.81
C ALA A 734 -23.85 -11.75 26.96
N TYR A 735 -23.05 -12.83 27.10
CA TYR A 735 -23.23 -13.83 28.14
C TYR A 735 -21.89 -14.37 28.63
N ASP A 736 -21.67 -14.32 29.94
CA ASP A 736 -20.45 -14.80 30.62
C ASP A 736 -19.14 -14.34 29.90
N GLY A 737 -19.10 -13.04 29.55
CA GLY A 737 -17.94 -12.41 28.90
C GLY A 737 -17.72 -12.77 27.43
N LYS A 738 -18.69 -13.46 26.78
CA LYS A 738 -18.70 -13.81 25.36
C LYS A 738 -19.86 -13.14 24.66
N ASN A 739 -19.68 -12.83 23.37
CA ASN A 739 -20.69 -12.20 22.53
C ASN A 739 -21.22 -13.21 21.49
N TYR A 740 -22.54 -13.35 21.43
CA TYR A 740 -23.23 -14.26 20.51
C TYR A 740 -24.14 -13.46 19.58
N ARG A 741 -24.03 -13.75 18.29
CA ARG A 741 -24.77 -13.01 17.27
C ARG A 741 -26.22 -13.46 17.20
N ILE A 742 -27.14 -12.51 17.26
CA ILE A 742 -28.56 -12.75 17.00
C ILE A 742 -28.77 -12.91 15.47
N PRO A 743 -29.56 -13.91 15.02
CA PRO A 743 -29.90 -14.06 13.61
C PRO A 743 -30.57 -12.82 13.05
N LYS A 744 -30.25 -12.42 11.81
CA LYS A 744 -30.78 -11.19 11.19
C LYS A 744 -32.31 -11.09 11.18
N ALA A 745 -33.00 -12.22 11.06
CA ALA A 745 -34.47 -12.26 11.09
C ALA A 745 -35.09 -11.86 12.44
N LYS A 746 -34.30 -11.88 13.53
CA LYS A 746 -34.72 -11.51 14.88
C LYS A 746 -34.12 -10.16 15.35
N HIS A 747 -33.51 -9.40 14.48
CA HIS A 747 -32.90 -8.12 14.87
C HIS A 747 -33.92 -7.06 15.27
N GLU A 748 -35.07 -6.97 14.58
CA GLU A 748 -36.11 -5.99 14.86
C GLU A 748 -36.88 -6.31 16.15
N SER A 749 -36.92 -7.56 16.56
CA SER A 749 -37.56 -8.05 17.77
C SER A 749 -36.56 -8.50 18.86
N ALA A 750 -35.33 -7.99 18.79
CA ALA A 750 -34.27 -8.44 19.73
C ALA A 750 -34.61 -8.13 21.20
N GLU A 751 -35.34 -7.06 21.48
CA GLU A 751 -35.79 -6.68 22.83
C GLU A 751 -36.89 -7.59 23.38
N GLU A 752 -37.62 -8.30 22.51
CA GLU A 752 -38.72 -9.19 22.89
C GLU A 752 -38.23 -10.62 23.17
N LEU A 753 -36.97 -10.95 22.82
CA LEU A 753 -36.42 -12.30 23.03
C LEU A 753 -36.49 -12.70 24.52
N THR A 754 -36.94 -13.96 24.75
CA THR A 754 -36.95 -14.53 26.11
C THR A 754 -35.57 -15.05 26.47
N TYR A 755 -35.39 -15.32 27.78
CA TYR A 755 -34.16 -15.94 28.29
C TYR A 755 -33.89 -17.30 27.62
N GLU A 756 -34.94 -18.15 27.48
CA GLU A 756 -34.87 -19.44 26.85
C GLU A 756 -34.45 -19.34 25.36
N GLU A 757 -35.02 -18.39 24.60
CA GLU A 757 -34.66 -18.15 23.20
C GLU A 757 -33.20 -17.69 23.07
N CYS A 758 -32.73 -16.83 23.97
CA CYS A 758 -31.33 -16.42 24.02
C CYS A 758 -30.40 -17.61 24.31
N MET A 759 -30.77 -18.49 25.22
CA MET A 759 -30.01 -19.73 25.52
C MET A 759 -30.00 -20.69 24.35
N GLU A 760 -31.08 -20.79 23.57
CA GLU A 760 -31.11 -21.57 22.32
C GLU A 760 -30.15 -21.01 21.28
N ILE A 761 -30.15 -19.68 21.09
CA ILE A 761 -29.22 -19.01 20.18
C ILE A 761 -27.76 -19.25 20.59
N ILE A 762 -27.47 -19.18 21.90
CA ILE A 762 -26.14 -19.46 22.44
C ILE A 762 -25.72 -20.92 22.18
N LYS A 763 -26.60 -21.88 22.42
CA LYS A 763 -26.35 -23.31 22.18
C LYS A 763 -26.16 -23.64 20.71
N ALA A 764 -26.89 -22.96 19.82
CA ALA A 764 -26.79 -23.17 18.38
C ALA A 764 -25.59 -22.45 17.75
N ALA A 765 -24.96 -21.51 18.48
CA ALA A 765 -23.81 -20.74 17.97
C ALA A 765 -22.56 -21.66 17.90
N PRO A 766 -21.78 -21.62 16.80
CA PRO A 766 -20.49 -22.30 16.75
C PRO A 766 -19.58 -21.75 17.86
N GLU A 767 -18.84 -22.63 18.54
CA GLU A 767 -17.94 -22.22 19.62
C GLU A 767 -17.10 -21.02 19.19
N PRO A 768 -17.14 -19.90 19.92
CA PRO A 768 -16.35 -18.73 19.58
C PRO A 768 -14.87 -19.10 19.68
N LYS A 769 -14.16 -19.03 18.56
CA LYS A 769 -12.69 -19.20 18.54
C LYS A 769 -12.11 -18.26 19.60
N ALA A 770 -11.48 -18.82 20.62
CA ALA A 770 -10.85 -18.07 21.68
C ALA A 770 -9.92 -17.01 21.08
N ARG A 771 -10.26 -15.74 21.21
CA ARG A 771 -9.34 -14.64 20.93
C ARG A 771 -8.21 -14.78 21.95
N GLY A 772 -7.07 -15.30 21.50
CA GLY A 772 -5.88 -15.35 22.31
C GLY A 772 -5.62 -13.98 22.92
N ARG A 773 -5.73 -13.88 24.26
CA ARG A 773 -5.24 -12.73 25.00
C ARG A 773 -3.79 -12.53 24.61
N LYS A 774 -3.50 -11.52 23.82
CA LYS A 774 -2.14 -10.99 23.73
C LYS A 774 -1.78 -10.54 25.14
N LYS A 775 -0.97 -11.33 25.83
CA LYS A 775 -0.29 -10.87 27.04
C LYS A 775 0.51 -9.64 26.64
N SER A 776 0.23 -8.57 27.34
CA SER A 776 0.90 -7.25 27.24
C SER A 776 2.40 -7.37 27.44
#